data_2048345caf59c89946931c2898c5dd3c
#
_entry.id   2048345caf59c89946931c2898c5dd3c
#
_cell.length_a   1.000
_cell.length_b   1.000
_cell.length_c   1.000
_cell.angle_alpha   90.00
_cell.angle_beta   90.00
_cell.angle_gamma   90.00
#
_symmetry.space_group_name_H-M   'P 1'
#
loop_
_entity.id
_entity.type
_entity.pdbx_description
1 polymer ?
#
loop_
_entity_poly.entity_id
_entity_poly.type
_entity_poly.pdbx_seq_one_letter_code
_entity_poly.pdbx_strand_id
1 'polypeptide(L)'
;MHGPHPGGPPRIDESPLKLVAAACVVATIVFWAYSRTLLPGVDLGDSGGFQAAVLWPENSARRAYPLYYTLATPFIRAVSEHNPARGLNLFSAIWAAIAVGLLTVVSGRVTGSALAGAAAALLLAFSYTFWTQAIIAEVYSLHLALIAGCLLALYAFATRPTTLRLAVFFALYACAFGNHLGMILFLIPFTVFLIQVHPHPPRLVAPSTILLAISIASVGALQYAPTFLYVWSSIDAPRAWSDRVAAFWLDVTKADWREEMVLGVTSSQLWNRLQMWAWDARQQFGIAGLFLAALGAVRLWSLSKAWAVFVWLAYAISTAFALTYNVGDTHVFLLPGHFVIALMIAAGVAHWRSARLRHALTIGALVYAAWRGWDTWPAVDRHADRRADAQLSHLAEGVDARNALLISKMDWQLENVLLYSSRYDRRNLAWVRLDDVLLHFPFLVRDNVAESRDLVLTADAARGVVAAYANEFPLVLDQAPAPGFAEIVARIPPGTPYVLTLLLPPPGGRTIEHENFENGLAELTGNRTPPRVEASYEVWAGSHGEAPTLYRSSAHPFREDVLIAGEPFTIRMDSWLPEDTFRRGGFAHVLHGRRHALIAERGISLLWLQRDGSPASYYGAGLYTPEARFRILAPSAHLARNQ
;
A
#
# COMPACT_ATOMS: atom_id res chain seq x y z
N MET A 1 -24.46 43.19 -14.68
CA MET A 1 -23.14 42.58 -14.95
C MET A 1 -22.40 42.53 -13.61
N HIS A 2 -22.36 41.36 -12.99
CA HIS A 2 -21.60 41.17 -11.76
C HIS A 2 -20.13 41.00 -12.13
N GLY A 3 -19.27 41.89 -11.68
CA GLY A 3 -17.82 41.76 -11.84
C GLY A 3 -17.29 40.50 -11.18
N PRO A 4 -16.10 40.01 -11.57
CA PRO A 4 -15.54 38.80 -11.01
C PRO A 4 -15.32 38.96 -9.52
N HIS A 5 -15.81 37.97 -8.74
CA HIS A 5 -15.55 37.91 -7.31
C HIS A 5 -14.04 37.89 -7.03
N PRO A 6 -13.51 38.64 -6.04
CA PRO A 6 -12.07 38.73 -5.78
C PRO A 6 -11.38 37.40 -5.38
N GLY A 7 -12.12 36.33 -5.16
CA GLY A 7 -11.61 35.01 -4.83
C GLY A 7 -11.99 33.89 -5.81
N GLY A 8 -12.65 34.25 -6.91
CA GLY A 8 -13.03 33.25 -7.92
C GLY A 8 -11.82 32.71 -8.71
N PRO A 9 -11.87 31.45 -9.18
CA PRO A 9 -10.84 30.92 -10.05
C PRO A 9 -10.73 31.76 -11.32
N PRO A 10 -9.53 31.89 -11.90
CA PRO A 10 -9.35 32.64 -13.14
C PRO A 10 -10.32 32.10 -14.21
N ARG A 11 -10.94 33.01 -14.96
CA ARG A 11 -11.71 32.62 -16.17
C ARG A 11 -10.72 32.04 -17.16
N ILE A 12 -10.90 30.76 -17.45
CA ILE A 12 -10.03 30.00 -18.33
C ILE A 12 -10.70 29.91 -19.68
N ASP A 13 -10.01 30.40 -20.70
CA ASP A 13 -10.46 30.35 -22.10
C ASP A 13 -10.23 28.96 -22.76
N GLU A 14 -9.74 27.97 -22.01
CA GLU A 14 -9.50 26.66 -22.59
C GLU A 14 -10.81 25.88 -22.76
N SER A 15 -11.02 25.39 -23.97
CA SER A 15 -12.23 24.64 -24.34
C SER A 15 -12.42 23.42 -23.42
N PRO A 16 -13.60 23.22 -22.84
CA PRO A 16 -13.91 22.01 -22.08
C PRO A 16 -13.59 20.71 -22.84
N LEU A 17 -13.77 20.73 -24.15
CA LEU A 17 -13.48 19.59 -25.02
C LEU A 17 -11.98 19.24 -25.03
N LYS A 18 -11.10 20.25 -25.06
CA LYS A 18 -9.64 20.02 -25.00
C LYS A 18 -9.22 19.40 -23.67
N LEU A 19 -9.81 19.84 -22.57
CA LEU A 19 -9.55 19.28 -21.23
C LEU A 19 -9.99 17.82 -21.13
N VAL A 20 -11.20 17.51 -21.61
CA VAL A 20 -11.72 16.14 -21.62
C VAL A 20 -10.87 15.27 -22.54
N ALA A 21 -10.53 15.75 -23.74
CA ALA A 21 -9.68 15.01 -24.67
C ALA A 21 -8.30 14.70 -24.05
N ALA A 22 -7.65 15.70 -23.42
CA ALA A 22 -6.37 15.50 -22.73
C ALA A 22 -6.50 14.48 -21.59
N ALA A 23 -7.55 14.56 -20.79
CA ALA A 23 -7.82 13.62 -19.72
C ALA A 23 -8.03 12.18 -20.23
N CYS A 24 -8.79 12.01 -21.31
CA CYS A 24 -9.00 10.70 -21.93
C CYS A 24 -7.71 10.13 -22.49
N VAL A 25 -6.89 10.94 -23.18
CA VAL A 25 -5.59 10.51 -23.71
C VAL A 25 -4.67 10.08 -22.56
N VAL A 26 -4.55 10.90 -21.52
CA VAL A 26 -3.72 10.59 -20.35
C VAL A 26 -4.22 9.31 -19.66
N ALA A 27 -5.52 9.19 -19.40
CA ALA A 27 -6.10 8.00 -18.79
C ALA A 27 -5.85 6.73 -19.62
N THR A 28 -5.96 6.83 -20.95
CA THR A 28 -5.70 5.70 -21.86
C THR A 28 -4.23 5.27 -21.83
N ILE A 29 -3.29 6.21 -21.89
CA ILE A 29 -1.85 5.93 -21.81
C ILE A 29 -1.52 5.25 -20.48
N VAL A 30 -2.03 5.80 -19.37
CA VAL A 30 -1.79 5.30 -18.02
C VAL A 30 -2.42 3.92 -17.84
N PHE A 31 -3.66 3.73 -18.28
CA PHE A 31 -4.30 2.42 -18.21
C PHE A 31 -3.55 1.36 -19.04
N TRP A 32 -3.06 1.73 -20.22
CA TRP A 32 -2.22 0.85 -21.02
C TRP A 32 -0.95 0.44 -20.26
N ALA A 33 -0.23 1.40 -19.69
CA ALA A 33 0.99 1.13 -18.93
C ALA A 33 0.71 0.21 -17.72
N TYR A 34 -0.34 0.51 -16.96
CA TYR A 34 -0.72 -0.28 -15.78
C TYR A 34 -1.19 -1.68 -16.14
N SER A 35 -1.95 -1.83 -17.22
CA SER A 35 -2.39 -3.15 -17.69
C SER A 35 -1.25 -4.04 -18.14
N ARG A 36 -0.14 -3.44 -18.65
CA ARG A 36 1.07 -4.17 -19.08
C ARG A 36 1.95 -4.60 -17.92
N THR A 37 1.92 -3.86 -16.82
CA THR A 37 2.73 -4.12 -15.62
C THR A 37 1.93 -4.77 -14.48
N LEU A 38 0.66 -5.09 -14.75
CA LEU A 38 -0.31 -5.60 -13.78
C LEU A 38 0.13 -6.91 -13.16
N LEU A 39 0.00 -7.05 -11.85
CA LEU A 39 0.13 -8.32 -11.15
C LEU A 39 -0.95 -9.30 -11.66
N PRO A 40 -0.57 -10.49 -12.14
CA PRO A 40 -1.51 -11.36 -12.82
C PRO A 40 -2.35 -12.27 -11.91
N GLY A 41 -1.99 -12.39 -10.64
CA GLY A 41 -2.61 -13.29 -9.69
C GLY A 41 -2.78 -12.67 -8.31
N VAL A 42 -2.82 -13.52 -7.30
CA VAL A 42 -2.90 -13.13 -5.90
C VAL A 42 -1.61 -12.45 -5.45
N ASP A 43 -1.72 -11.51 -4.53
CA ASP A 43 -0.60 -10.88 -3.84
C ASP A 43 -0.53 -11.29 -2.38
N LEU A 44 0.59 -10.97 -1.77
CA LEU A 44 0.80 -11.06 -0.33
C LEU A 44 0.21 -9.81 0.36
N GLY A 45 0.10 -9.86 1.68
CA GLY A 45 -0.31 -8.71 2.46
C GLY A 45 -1.77 -8.28 2.29
N ASP A 46 -2.02 -6.99 2.41
CA ASP A 46 -3.37 -6.40 2.33
C ASP A 46 -4.05 -6.69 1.00
N SER A 47 -3.31 -6.63 -0.09
CA SER A 47 -3.83 -6.94 -1.43
C SER A 47 -4.40 -8.36 -1.49
N GLY A 48 -3.70 -9.35 -0.92
CA GLY A 48 -4.21 -10.72 -0.79
C GLY A 48 -5.49 -10.79 0.03
N GLY A 49 -5.58 -10.02 1.11
CA GLY A 49 -6.77 -9.89 1.94
C GLY A 49 -7.95 -9.30 1.17
N PHE A 50 -7.74 -8.23 0.41
CA PHE A 50 -8.77 -7.65 -0.47
C PHE A 50 -9.24 -8.64 -1.53
N GLN A 51 -8.31 -9.35 -2.15
CA GLN A 51 -8.59 -10.35 -3.18
C GLN A 51 -9.38 -11.54 -2.60
N ALA A 52 -9.03 -12.00 -1.42
CA ALA A 52 -9.74 -13.08 -0.73
C ALA A 52 -11.16 -12.68 -0.33
N ALA A 53 -11.41 -11.38 -0.08
CA ALA A 53 -12.67 -10.87 0.41
C ALA A 53 -13.67 -10.49 -0.68
N VAL A 54 -13.24 -10.25 -1.93
CA VAL A 54 -14.04 -9.53 -2.93
C VAL A 54 -15.37 -10.17 -3.30
N LEU A 55 -15.43 -11.49 -3.40
CA LEU A 55 -16.69 -12.23 -3.64
C LEU A 55 -17.24 -12.88 -2.36
N TRP A 56 -16.61 -12.66 -1.22
CA TRP A 56 -16.97 -13.28 0.05
C TRP A 56 -17.60 -12.26 1.01
N PRO A 57 -18.94 -12.20 1.11
CA PRO A 57 -19.62 -11.11 1.82
C PRO A 57 -19.37 -11.09 3.33
N GLU A 58 -19.00 -12.22 3.92
CA GLU A 58 -18.83 -12.37 5.37
C GLU A 58 -17.45 -11.96 5.87
N ASN A 59 -16.52 -11.63 4.97
CA ASN A 59 -15.17 -11.27 5.36
C ASN A 59 -15.13 -9.92 6.09
N SER A 60 -14.39 -9.84 7.18
CA SER A 60 -14.23 -8.63 8.01
C SER A 60 -13.64 -7.45 7.24
N ALA A 61 -12.75 -7.67 6.28
CA ALA A 61 -12.19 -6.62 5.45
C ALA A 61 -13.26 -5.82 4.70
N ARG A 62 -14.35 -6.45 4.29
CA ARG A 62 -15.45 -5.77 3.61
C ARG A 62 -16.14 -4.72 4.49
N ARG A 63 -16.16 -4.92 5.80
CA ARG A 63 -16.80 -4.02 6.74
C ARG A 63 -16.09 -2.68 6.90
N ALA A 64 -14.77 -2.68 6.70
CA ALA A 64 -13.96 -1.46 6.77
C ALA A 64 -14.01 -0.63 5.48
N TYR A 65 -14.28 -1.27 4.32
CA TYR A 65 -14.24 -0.63 2.99
C TYR A 65 -15.54 -0.88 2.18
N PRO A 66 -16.72 -0.49 2.68
CA PRO A 66 -17.99 -0.88 2.06
C PRO A 66 -18.16 -0.36 0.63
N LEU A 67 -17.76 0.87 0.32
CA LEU A 67 -17.85 1.40 -1.04
C LEU A 67 -16.94 0.64 -2.01
N TYR A 68 -15.71 0.35 -1.59
CA TYR A 68 -14.76 -0.39 -2.41
C TYR A 68 -15.36 -1.71 -2.89
N TYR A 69 -15.87 -2.53 -1.98
CA TYR A 69 -16.45 -3.82 -2.33
C TYR A 69 -17.80 -3.73 -3.03
N THR A 70 -18.59 -2.68 -2.73
CA THR A 70 -19.85 -2.44 -3.45
C THR A 70 -19.60 -2.18 -4.94
N LEU A 71 -18.50 -1.53 -5.28
CA LEU A 71 -18.12 -1.29 -6.67
C LEU A 71 -17.33 -2.46 -7.27
N ALA A 72 -16.42 -3.06 -6.51
CA ALA A 72 -15.56 -4.13 -7.00
C ALA A 72 -16.29 -5.44 -7.24
N THR A 73 -17.21 -5.85 -6.35
CA THR A 73 -17.91 -7.14 -6.46
C THR A 73 -18.66 -7.31 -7.79
N PRO A 74 -19.53 -6.37 -8.22
CA PRO A 74 -20.21 -6.50 -9.51
C PRO A 74 -19.24 -6.43 -10.69
N PHE A 75 -18.17 -5.62 -10.59
CA PHE A 75 -17.15 -5.56 -11.61
C PHE A 75 -16.45 -6.92 -11.78
N ILE A 76 -16.02 -7.56 -10.70
CA ILE A 76 -15.34 -8.86 -10.75
C ILE A 76 -16.27 -9.93 -11.33
N ARG A 77 -17.52 -9.98 -10.91
CA ARG A 77 -18.51 -10.92 -11.47
C ARG A 77 -18.69 -10.76 -12.98
N ALA A 78 -18.63 -9.52 -13.47
CA ALA A 78 -18.81 -9.23 -14.90
C ALA A 78 -17.56 -9.50 -15.73
N VAL A 79 -16.35 -9.29 -15.17
CA VAL A 79 -15.12 -9.19 -15.95
C VAL A 79 -14.15 -10.35 -15.69
N SER A 80 -14.10 -10.87 -14.46
CA SER A 80 -13.02 -11.78 -14.05
C SER A 80 -13.40 -12.73 -12.92
N GLU A 81 -14.61 -13.29 -12.95
CA GLU A 81 -15.10 -14.19 -11.91
C GLU A 81 -14.20 -15.41 -11.70
N HIS A 82 -13.58 -15.91 -12.77
CA HIS A 82 -12.67 -17.07 -12.72
C HIS A 82 -11.27 -16.75 -12.18
N ASN A 83 -10.90 -15.46 -12.10
CA ASN A 83 -9.66 -14.99 -11.51
C ASN A 83 -9.91 -13.66 -10.78
N PRO A 84 -10.55 -13.72 -9.60
CA PRO A 84 -10.91 -12.53 -8.85
C PRO A 84 -9.70 -11.65 -8.47
N ALA A 85 -8.54 -12.26 -8.20
CA ALA A 85 -7.32 -11.53 -7.87
C ALA A 85 -6.88 -10.61 -9.01
N ARG A 86 -6.72 -11.16 -10.22
CA ARG A 86 -6.37 -10.37 -11.41
C ARG A 86 -7.43 -9.30 -11.71
N GLY A 87 -8.70 -9.66 -11.55
CA GLY A 87 -9.80 -8.74 -11.75
C GLY A 87 -9.73 -7.55 -10.81
N LEU A 88 -9.41 -7.79 -9.54
CA LEU A 88 -9.32 -6.73 -8.53
C LEU A 88 -8.07 -5.83 -8.75
N ASN A 89 -6.95 -6.42 -9.18
CA ASN A 89 -5.79 -5.66 -9.62
C ASN A 89 -6.15 -4.74 -10.81
N LEU A 90 -6.91 -5.26 -11.78
CA LEU A 90 -7.40 -4.47 -12.92
C LEU A 90 -8.38 -3.36 -12.50
N PHE A 91 -9.22 -3.62 -11.51
CA PHE A 91 -10.10 -2.61 -10.90
C PHE A 91 -9.31 -1.42 -10.34
N SER A 92 -8.22 -1.71 -9.61
CA SER A 92 -7.31 -0.66 -9.13
C SER A 92 -6.68 0.13 -10.27
N ALA A 93 -6.23 -0.55 -11.34
CA ALA A 93 -5.63 0.10 -12.51
C ALA A 93 -6.63 1.03 -13.25
N ILE A 94 -7.89 0.62 -13.35
CA ILE A 94 -8.96 1.44 -13.94
C ILE A 94 -9.19 2.70 -13.09
N TRP A 95 -9.34 2.56 -11.77
CA TRP A 95 -9.56 3.71 -10.90
C TRP A 95 -8.35 4.63 -10.83
N ALA A 96 -7.13 4.09 -10.92
CA ALA A 96 -5.92 4.89 -11.03
C ALA A 96 -5.90 5.72 -12.33
N ALA A 97 -6.25 5.14 -13.46
CA ALA A 97 -6.36 5.86 -14.73
C ALA A 97 -7.44 6.94 -14.68
N ILE A 98 -8.59 6.65 -14.05
CA ILE A 98 -9.65 7.63 -13.80
C ILE A 98 -9.15 8.76 -12.91
N ALA A 99 -8.45 8.45 -11.80
CA ALA A 99 -7.90 9.45 -10.89
C ALA A 99 -6.95 10.42 -11.61
N VAL A 100 -6.07 9.89 -12.46
CA VAL A 100 -5.11 10.68 -13.25
C VAL A 100 -5.82 11.51 -14.32
N GLY A 101 -6.83 10.94 -14.97
CA GLY A 101 -7.68 11.68 -15.89
C GLY A 101 -8.41 12.85 -15.23
N LEU A 102 -9.03 12.60 -14.06
CA LEU A 102 -9.68 13.64 -13.24
C LEU A 102 -8.68 14.69 -12.76
N LEU A 103 -7.49 14.28 -12.33
CA LEU A 103 -6.41 15.20 -11.95
C LEU A 103 -6.01 16.10 -13.12
N THR A 104 -5.94 15.56 -14.34
CA THR A 104 -5.70 16.35 -15.56
C THR A 104 -6.75 17.46 -15.72
N VAL A 105 -8.04 17.12 -15.51
CA VAL A 105 -9.12 18.11 -15.58
C VAL A 105 -9.03 19.13 -14.46
N VAL A 106 -8.85 18.70 -13.21
CA VAL A 106 -8.69 19.61 -12.04
C VAL A 106 -7.54 20.58 -12.28
N SER A 107 -6.36 20.03 -12.59
CA SER A 107 -5.15 20.83 -12.82
C SER A 107 -5.32 21.80 -13.99
N GLY A 108 -5.91 21.32 -15.08
CA GLY A 108 -6.20 22.15 -16.23
C GLY A 108 -7.21 23.28 -15.94
N ARG A 109 -8.24 23.00 -15.13
CA ARG A 109 -9.20 24.01 -14.68
C ARG A 109 -8.58 25.04 -13.73
N VAL A 110 -7.70 24.64 -12.85
CA VAL A 110 -7.02 25.53 -11.91
C VAL A 110 -5.99 26.42 -12.62
N THR A 111 -5.28 25.85 -13.58
CA THR A 111 -4.13 26.53 -14.22
C THR A 111 -4.44 27.15 -15.58
N GLY A 112 -5.54 26.81 -16.22
CA GLY A 112 -5.84 27.25 -17.59
C GLY A 112 -5.06 26.55 -18.68
N SER A 113 -4.46 25.39 -18.38
CA SER A 113 -3.67 24.65 -19.37
C SER A 113 -3.89 23.14 -19.25
N ALA A 114 -4.60 22.55 -20.24
CA ALA A 114 -4.82 21.12 -20.30
C ALA A 114 -3.50 20.33 -20.40
N LEU A 115 -2.53 20.84 -21.16
CA LEU A 115 -1.24 20.17 -21.33
C LEU A 115 -0.37 20.23 -20.07
N ALA A 116 -0.41 21.34 -19.32
CA ALA A 116 0.28 21.41 -18.03
C ALA A 116 -0.36 20.46 -17.00
N GLY A 117 -1.71 20.38 -17.02
CA GLY A 117 -2.44 19.39 -16.24
C GLY A 117 -2.07 17.96 -16.61
N ALA A 118 -2.00 17.67 -17.91
CA ALA A 118 -1.59 16.35 -18.43
C ALA A 118 -0.16 15.98 -18.01
N ALA A 119 0.79 16.90 -18.15
CA ALA A 119 2.18 16.66 -17.75
C ALA A 119 2.31 16.34 -16.25
N ALA A 120 1.64 17.11 -15.41
CA ALA A 120 1.65 16.90 -13.96
C ALA A 120 0.96 15.59 -13.56
N ALA A 121 -0.16 15.28 -14.19
CA ALA A 121 -0.89 14.04 -13.97
C ALA A 121 -0.09 12.80 -14.39
N LEU A 122 0.64 12.88 -15.52
CA LEU A 122 1.56 11.82 -15.96
C LEU A 122 2.76 11.65 -15.03
N LEU A 123 3.29 12.74 -14.45
CA LEU A 123 4.34 12.65 -13.44
C LEU A 123 3.87 11.92 -12.18
N LEU A 124 2.64 12.15 -11.74
CA LEU A 124 2.04 11.36 -10.66
C LEU A 124 1.84 9.91 -11.09
N ALA A 125 1.26 9.69 -12.28
CA ALA A 125 0.98 8.35 -12.79
C ALA A 125 2.24 7.48 -12.86
N PHE A 126 3.35 8.06 -13.29
CA PHE A 126 4.63 7.37 -13.42
C PHE A 126 5.52 7.49 -12.18
N SER A 127 4.98 8.02 -11.08
CA SER A 127 5.66 7.93 -9.79
C SER A 127 5.60 6.51 -9.25
N TYR A 128 6.66 6.10 -8.58
CA TYR A 128 6.82 4.71 -8.15
C TYR A 128 5.67 4.24 -7.24
N THR A 129 5.41 4.99 -6.16
CA THR A 129 4.42 4.59 -5.17
C THR A 129 3.00 4.52 -5.76
N PHE A 130 2.61 5.50 -6.58
CA PHE A 130 1.28 5.46 -7.18
C PHE A 130 1.13 4.32 -8.19
N TRP A 131 2.16 4.08 -9.02
CA TRP A 131 2.12 3.00 -9.99
C TRP A 131 2.06 1.63 -9.32
N THR A 132 2.88 1.38 -8.31
CA THR A 132 2.85 0.10 -7.58
C THR A 132 1.48 -0.17 -6.95
N GLN A 133 0.84 0.85 -6.37
CA GLN A 133 -0.50 0.73 -5.78
C GLN A 133 -1.62 0.63 -6.83
N ALA A 134 -1.36 1.05 -8.05
CA ALA A 134 -2.32 0.98 -9.16
C ALA A 134 -2.42 -0.41 -9.80
N ILE A 135 -1.39 -1.24 -9.66
CA ILE A 135 -1.30 -2.55 -10.35
C ILE A 135 -1.56 -3.76 -9.44
N ILE A 136 -1.94 -3.50 -8.21
CA ILE A 136 -2.33 -4.47 -7.19
C ILE A 136 -3.70 -4.11 -6.60
N ALA A 137 -4.29 -5.03 -5.87
CA ALA A 137 -5.60 -4.82 -5.24
C ALA A 137 -5.47 -3.89 -4.03
N GLU A 138 -5.70 -2.58 -4.26
CA GLU A 138 -5.58 -1.57 -3.22
C GLU A 138 -6.67 -0.49 -3.31
N VAL A 139 -6.97 0.12 -2.17
CA VAL A 139 -8.02 1.15 -2.05
C VAL A 139 -7.58 2.54 -2.50
N TYR A 140 -6.27 2.77 -2.65
CA TYR A 140 -5.68 4.10 -2.86
C TYR A 140 -6.04 4.71 -4.22
N SER A 141 -6.14 3.91 -5.26
CA SER A 141 -6.52 4.36 -6.61
C SER A 141 -7.91 5.00 -6.62
N LEU A 142 -8.89 4.32 -6.03
CA LEU A 142 -10.26 4.82 -5.87
C LEU A 142 -10.29 6.03 -4.91
N HIS A 143 -9.48 6.01 -3.85
CA HIS A 143 -9.37 7.13 -2.91
C HIS A 143 -8.95 8.43 -3.63
N LEU A 144 -7.90 8.38 -4.45
CA LEU A 144 -7.45 9.55 -5.21
C LEU A 144 -8.46 9.99 -6.27
N ALA A 145 -9.19 9.05 -6.89
CA ALA A 145 -10.27 9.39 -7.82
C ALA A 145 -11.40 10.15 -7.10
N LEU A 146 -11.75 9.75 -5.89
CA LEU A 146 -12.77 10.43 -5.07
C LEU A 146 -12.30 11.81 -4.59
N ILE A 147 -11.03 11.97 -4.21
CA ILE A 147 -10.43 13.26 -3.92
C ILE A 147 -10.53 14.18 -5.14
N ALA A 148 -10.13 13.69 -6.32
CA ALA A 148 -10.23 14.44 -7.57
C ALA A 148 -11.68 14.82 -7.91
N GLY A 149 -12.63 13.92 -7.69
CA GLY A 149 -14.06 14.18 -7.83
C GLY A 149 -14.56 15.30 -6.90
N CYS A 150 -14.16 15.27 -5.62
CA CYS A 150 -14.46 16.34 -4.67
C CYS A 150 -13.88 17.69 -5.12
N LEU A 151 -12.65 17.71 -5.63
CA LEU A 151 -12.01 18.93 -6.14
C LEU A 151 -12.74 19.51 -7.37
N LEU A 152 -13.21 18.66 -8.28
CA LEU A 152 -14.03 19.07 -9.42
C LEU A 152 -15.37 19.66 -8.97
N ALA A 153 -16.01 19.05 -7.98
CA ALA A 153 -17.26 19.56 -7.42
C ALA A 153 -17.04 20.91 -6.72
N LEU A 154 -15.95 21.05 -5.98
CA LEU A 154 -15.55 22.33 -5.35
C LEU A 154 -15.22 23.39 -6.41
N TYR A 155 -14.50 23.05 -7.47
CA TYR A 155 -14.24 23.96 -8.58
C TYR A 155 -15.55 24.40 -9.24
N ALA A 156 -16.47 23.47 -9.49
CA ALA A 156 -17.78 23.77 -10.04
C ALA A 156 -18.59 24.72 -9.12
N PHE A 157 -18.52 24.48 -7.81
CA PHE A 157 -19.14 25.35 -6.81
C PHE A 157 -18.50 26.75 -6.80
N ALA A 158 -17.18 26.85 -6.78
CA ALA A 158 -16.46 28.12 -6.79
C ALA A 158 -16.76 28.98 -8.03
N THR A 159 -16.99 28.33 -9.20
CA THR A 159 -17.34 29.05 -10.43
C THR A 159 -18.79 29.52 -10.48
N ARG A 160 -19.70 28.76 -9.89
CA ARG A 160 -21.13 29.07 -9.84
C ARG A 160 -21.72 28.48 -8.55
N PRO A 161 -21.74 29.22 -7.46
CA PRO A 161 -22.24 28.74 -6.16
C PRO A 161 -23.76 28.46 -6.23
N THR A 162 -24.11 27.18 -6.19
CA THR A 162 -25.49 26.72 -6.13
C THR A 162 -25.62 25.61 -5.10
N THR A 163 -26.80 25.47 -4.48
CA THR A 163 -27.08 24.42 -3.51
C THR A 163 -26.85 23.03 -4.11
N LEU A 164 -27.22 22.82 -5.39
CA LEU A 164 -27.01 21.54 -6.08
C LEU A 164 -25.51 21.18 -6.16
N ARG A 165 -24.65 22.13 -6.52
CA ARG A 165 -23.21 21.88 -6.61
C ARG A 165 -22.57 21.62 -5.25
N LEU A 166 -23.06 22.29 -4.22
CA LEU A 166 -22.66 22.03 -2.84
C LEU A 166 -23.13 20.64 -2.39
N ALA A 167 -24.37 20.26 -2.74
CA ALA A 167 -24.90 18.91 -2.46
C ALA A 167 -24.10 17.82 -3.16
N VAL A 168 -23.70 18.01 -4.42
CA VAL A 168 -22.82 17.08 -5.16
C VAL A 168 -21.49 16.91 -4.45
N PHE A 169 -20.88 18.01 -4.00
CA PHE A 169 -19.64 17.93 -3.21
C PHE A 169 -19.86 17.13 -1.92
N PHE A 170 -20.90 17.42 -1.14
CA PHE A 170 -21.20 16.68 0.10
C PHE A 170 -21.46 15.20 -0.18
N ALA A 171 -22.14 14.88 -1.26
CA ALA A 171 -22.42 13.49 -1.63
C ALA A 171 -21.14 12.72 -1.98
N LEU A 172 -20.25 13.30 -2.81
CA LEU A 172 -18.97 12.69 -3.14
C LEU A 172 -18.09 12.52 -1.89
N TYR A 173 -18.06 13.55 -1.03
CA TYR A 173 -17.28 13.50 0.20
C TYR A 173 -17.82 12.44 1.18
N ALA A 174 -19.13 12.35 1.36
CA ALA A 174 -19.76 11.34 2.21
C ALA A 174 -19.54 9.91 1.68
N CYS A 175 -19.68 9.71 0.36
CA CYS A 175 -19.38 8.42 -0.27
C CYS A 175 -17.94 7.98 -0.07
N ALA A 176 -17.00 8.93 -0.13
CA ALA A 176 -15.57 8.63 -0.10
C ALA A 176 -15.11 7.98 1.23
N PHE A 177 -15.81 8.23 2.33
CA PHE A 177 -15.53 7.55 3.60
C PHE A 177 -15.71 6.04 3.52
N GLY A 178 -16.63 5.54 2.71
CA GLY A 178 -16.80 4.10 2.52
C GLY A 178 -15.71 3.42 1.74
N ASN A 179 -14.82 4.19 1.13
CA ASN A 179 -13.60 3.67 0.52
C ASN A 179 -12.40 3.80 1.45
N HIS A 180 -12.21 4.97 2.09
CA HIS A 180 -11.06 5.17 2.96
C HIS A 180 -11.33 6.29 3.97
N LEU A 181 -11.17 5.99 5.25
CA LEU A 181 -11.40 6.97 6.32
C LEU A 181 -10.41 8.14 6.30
N GLY A 182 -9.29 8.01 5.61
CA GLY A 182 -8.34 9.11 5.37
C GLY A 182 -8.95 10.35 4.70
N MET A 183 -10.18 10.25 4.18
CA MET A 183 -10.93 11.44 3.74
C MET A 183 -11.14 12.47 4.83
N ILE A 184 -11.07 12.09 6.11
CA ILE A 184 -11.14 13.03 7.25
C ILE A 184 -10.03 14.09 7.19
N LEU A 185 -8.87 13.75 6.66
CA LEU A 185 -7.73 14.66 6.53
C LEU A 185 -8.04 15.86 5.62
N PHE A 186 -9.01 15.71 4.73
CA PHE A 186 -9.45 16.75 3.82
C PHE A 186 -10.57 17.62 4.39
N LEU A 187 -11.12 17.31 5.57
CA LEU A 187 -12.20 18.09 6.18
C LEU A 187 -11.81 19.57 6.33
N ILE A 188 -10.65 19.84 6.94
CA ILE A 188 -10.18 21.21 7.16
C ILE A 188 -9.86 21.89 5.82
N PRO A 189 -9.05 21.33 4.89
CA PRO A 189 -8.79 21.94 3.60
C PRO A 189 -10.06 22.27 2.81
N PHE A 190 -11.02 21.35 2.75
CA PHE A 190 -12.29 21.56 2.03
C PHE A 190 -13.15 22.64 2.69
N THR A 191 -13.24 22.64 4.02
CA THR A 191 -14.02 23.65 4.77
C THR A 191 -13.43 25.03 4.57
N VAL A 192 -12.12 25.17 4.70
CA VAL A 192 -11.43 26.47 4.49
C VAL A 192 -11.61 26.95 3.05
N PHE A 193 -11.50 26.05 2.07
CA PHE A 193 -11.75 26.38 0.68
C PHE A 193 -13.19 26.89 0.46
N LEU A 194 -14.19 26.17 0.98
CA LEU A 194 -15.60 26.58 0.89
C LEU A 194 -15.85 27.96 1.51
N ILE A 195 -15.27 28.24 2.68
CA ILE A 195 -15.39 29.55 3.35
C ILE A 195 -14.82 30.65 2.45
N GLN A 196 -13.69 30.39 1.79
CA GLN A 196 -13.03 31.41 0.94
C GLN A 196 -13.76 31.65 -0.40
N VAL A 197 -14.41 30.64 -0.97
CA VAL A 197 -15.06 30.77 -2.28
C VAL A 197 -16.56 31.07 -2.20
N HIS A 198 -17.18 30.87 -1.03
CA HIS A 198 -18.61 31.14 -0.88
C HIS A 198 -18.89 32.65 -0.85
N PRO A 199 -19.82 33.15 -1.69
CA PRO A 199 -20.13 34.61 -1.74
C PRO A 199 -20.67 35.16 -0.41
N HIS A 200 -21.29 34.28 0.38
CA HIS A 200 -21.83 34.63 1.72
C HIS A 200 -21.45 33.51 2.70
N PRO A 201 -20.20 33.51 3.25
CA PRO A 201 -19.71 32.41 4.12
C PRO A 201 -20.63 32.05 5.30
N PRO A 202 -21.33 33.00 5.96
CA PRO A 202 -22.28 32.63 7.03
C PRO A 202 -23.41 31.70 6.59
N ARG A 203 -23.72 31.61 5.31
CA ARG A 203 -24.71 30.67 4.80
C ARG A 203 -24.27 29.21 4.88
N LEU A 204 -22.97 28.94 5.00
CA LEU A 204 -22.45 27.58 5.20
C LEU A 204 -22.89 27.01 6.56
N VAL A 205 -23.09 27.86 7.55
CA VAL A 205 -23.60 27.46 8.88
C VAL A 205 -25.10 27.74 9.05
N ALA A 206 -25.81 28.13 7.96
CA ALA A 206 -27.26 28.28 8.01
C ALA A 206 -27.94 26.93 8.27
N PRO A 207 -29.06 26.91 9.02
CA PRO A 207 -29.78 25.66 9.35
C PRO A 207 -30.11 24.80 8.13
N SER A 208 -30.48 25.42 7.00
CA SER A 208 -30.75 24.71 5.74
C SER A 208 -29.53 24.01 5.16
N THR A 209 -28.36 24.63 5.24
CA THR A 209 -27.11 24.03 4.75
C THR A 209 -26.63 22.92 5.68
N ILE A 210 -26.74 23.13 6.99
CA ILE A 210 -26.43 22.09 7.99
C ILE A 210 -27.35 20.90 7.82
N LEU A 211 -28.67 21.13 7.66
CA LEU A 211 -29.64 20.06 7.42
C LEU A 211 -29.34 19.29 6.14
N LEU A 212 -28.98 19.98 5.06
CA LEU A 212 -28.56 19.37 3.80
C LEU A 212 -27.31 18.50 4.01
N ALA A 213 -26.30 19.00 4.70
CA ALA A 213 -25.05 18.26 4.97
C ALA A 213 -25.33 17.02 5.84
N ILE A 214 -26.11 17.15 6.90
CA ILE A 214 -26.51 16.04 7.77
C ILE A 214 -27.31 15.01 6.98
N SER A 215 -28.30 15.43 6.19
CA SER A 215 -29.11 14.51 5.39
C SER A 215 -28.26 13.70 4.41
N ILE A 216 -27.34 14.36 3.71
CA ILE A 216 -26.44 13.68 2.76
C ILE A 216 -25.45 12.77 3.51
N ALA A 217 -24.88 13.22 4.63
CA ALA A 217 -24.00 12.39 5.45
C ALA A 217 -24.73 11.15 6.00
N SER A 218 -25.99 11.29 6.43
CA SER A 218 -26.81 10.17 6.88
C SER A 218 -27.06 9.16 5.76
N VAL A 219 -27.37 9.63 4.54
CA VAL A 219 -27.49 8.75 3.37
C VAL A 219 -26.14 8.09 3.07
N GLY A 220 -25.03 8.84 3.11
CA GLY A 220 -23.69 8.28 2.94
C GLY A 220 -23.33 7.24 4.00
N ALA A 221 -23.79 7.41 5.24
CA ALA A 221 -23.57 6.45 6.32
C ALA A 221 -24.29 5.11 6.10
N LEU A 222 -25.36 5.07 5.27
CA LEU A 222 -26.05 3.82 4.93
C LEU A 222 -25.13 2.79 4.26
N GLN A 223 -24.02 3.18 3.68
CA GLN A 223 -23.04 2.24 3.16
C GLN A 223 -22.46 1.31 4.24
N TYR A 224 -22.52 1.71 5.52
CA TYR A 224 -22.12 0.89 6.66
C TYR A 224 -23.27 0.04 7.26
N ALA A 225 -24.45 0.07 6.65
CA ALA A 225 -25.57 -0.74 7.14
C ALA A 225 -25.27 -2.25 7.19
N PRO A 226 -24.52 -2.85 6.23
CA PRO A 226 -24.11 -4.25 6.35
C PRO A 226 -23.25 -4.53 7.58
N THR A 227 -22.35 -3.61 7.93
CA THR A 227 -21.51 -3.71 9.14
C THR A 227 -22.35 -3.61 10.40
N PHE A 228 -23.28 -2.66 10.41
CA PHE A 228 -24.24 -2.53 11.52
C PHE A 228 -25.06 -3.81 11.71
N LEU A 229 -25.67 -4.32 10.64
CA LEU A 229 -26.47 -5.55 10.68
C LEU A 229 -25.63 -6.76 11.15
N TYR A 230 -24.41 -6.88 10.68
CA TYR A 230 -23.50 -7.95 11.12
C TYR A 230 -23.28 -7.89 12.64
N VAL A 231 -22.89 -6.74 13.19
CA VAL A 231 -22.65 -6.57 14.63
C VAL A 231 -23.92 -6.88 15.45
N TRP A 232 -25.09 -6.54 14.91
CA TRP A 232 -26.37 -6.79 15.61
C TRP A 232 -26.86 -8.23 15.54
N SER A 233 -26.55 -8.96 14.48
CA SER A 233 -27.00 -10.33 14.24
C SER A 233 -25.97 -11.40 14.59
N SER A 234 -24.74 -11.03 14.92
CA SER A 234 -23.69 -11.98 15.30
C SER A 234 -24.09 -12.77 16.54
N ILE A 235 -23.73 -14.06 16.58
CA ILE A 235 -23.94 -14.94 17.74
C ILE A 235 -23.22 -14.38 18.96
N ASP A 236 -22.05 -13.78 18.76
CA ASP A 236 -21.22 -13.18 19.82
C ASP A 236 -21.57 -11.70 20.08
N ALA A 237 -22.67 -11.22 19.52
CA ALA A 237 -23.07 -9.82 19.68
C ALA A 237 -23.25 -9.45 21.16
N PRO A 238 -22.63 -8.35 21.63
CA PRO A 238 -22.82 -7.88 22.98
C PRO A 238 -24.30 -7.65 23.31
N ARG A 239 -24.71 -7.94 24.54
CA ARG A 239 -26.14 -7.78 24.93
C ARG A 239 -26.52 -6.32 25.13
N ALA A 240 -25.63 -5.51 25.73
CA ALA A 240 -25.90 -4.11 25.99
C ALA A 240 -25.83 -3.27 24.70
N TRP A 241 -26.72 -2.30 24.58
CA TRP A 241 -26.76 -1.38 23.43
C TRP A 241 -25.45 -0.59 23.28
N SER A 242 -24.90 -0.06 24.38
CA SER A 242 -23.64 0.67 24.39
C SER A 242 -22.50 -0.15 23.79
N ASP A 243 -22.43 -1.42 24.16
CA ASP A 243 -21.35 -2.31 23.73
C ASP A 243 -21.50 -2.71 22.25
N ARG A 244 -22.74 -2.83 21.76
CA ARG A 244 -23.01 -3.01 20.33
C ARG A 244 -22.57 -1.80 19.51
N VAL A 245 -22.86 -0.60 20.00
CA VAL A 245 -22.41 0.64 19.35
C VAL A 245 -20.90 0.72 19.37
N ALA A 246 -20.25 0.38 20.49
CA ALA A 246 -18.80 0.32 20.59
C ALA A 246 -18.21 -0.71 19.62
N ALA A 247 -18.79 -1.92 19.55
CA ALA A 247 -18.36 -2.96 18.60
C ALA A 247 -18.54 -2.53 17.14
N PHE A 248 -19.63 -1.83 16.80
CA PHE A 248 -19.82 -1.27 15.47
C PHE A 248 -18.73 -0.25 15.12
N TRP A 249 -18.45 0.69 16.04
CA TRP A 249 -17.40 1.67 15.82
C TRP A 249 -16.00 1.04 15.75
N LEU A 250 -15.73 0.03 16.58
CA LEU A 250 -14.50 -0.74 16.51
C LEU A 250 -14.33 -1.38 15.12
N ASP A 251 -15.38 -2.00 14.60
CA ASP A 251 -15.35 -2.68 13.30
C ASP A 251 -15.20 -1.70 12.12
N VAL A 252 -15.83 -0.52 12.21
CA VAL A 252 -15.72 0.52 11.18
C VAL A 252 -14.36 1.24 11.23
N THR A 253 -13.89 1.58 12.44
CA THR A 253 -12.72 2.42 12.62
C THR A 253 -11.45 1.64 12.87
N LYS A 254 -11.54 0.36 13.25
CA LYS A 254 -10.39 -0.44 13.73
C LYS A 254 -9.63 0.30 14.83
N ALA A 255 -10.37 0.77 15.83
CA ALA A 255 -9.86 1.66 16.88
C ALA A 255 -8.72 1.02 17.68
N ASP A 256 -8.78 -0.29 17.92
CA ASP A 256 -7.75 -1.10 18.56
C ASP A 256 -6.36 -0.94 17.90
N TRP A 257 -6.33 -0.96 16.59
CA TRP A 257 -5.08 -0.75 15.84
C TRP A 257 -4.69 0.72 15.77
N ARG A 258 -5.66 1.61 15.65
CA ARG A 258 -5.40 3.04 15.45
C ARG A 258 -4.91 3.75 16.69
N GLU A 259 -5.36 3.36 17.87
CA GLU A 259 -4.91 3.94 19.13
C GLU A 259 -3.39 3.79 19.29
N GLU A 260 -2.82 2.71 18.76
CA GLU A 260 -1.37 2.47 18.79
C GLU A 260 -0.63 3.11 17.61
N MET A 261 -1.29 3.29 16.48
CA MET A 261 -0.68 3.77 15.25
C MET A 261 -0.76 5.29 15.09
N VAL A 262 -1.90 5.91 15.42
CA VAL A 262 -2.08 7.35 15.26
C VAL A 262 -1.26 8.10 16.30
N LEU A 263 -0.35 8.98 15.84
CA LEU A 263 0.61 9.69 16.67
C LEU A 263 1.55 8.77 17.48
N GLY A 264 1.62 7.49 17.13
CA GLY A 264 2.42 6.49 17.82
C GLY A 264 3.93 6.55 17.53
N VAL A 265 4.40 7.62 16.89
CA VAL A 265 5.79 7.80 16.45
C VAL A 265 6.59 8.57 17.49
N THR A 266 7.72 8.03 17.91
CA THR A 266 8.65 8.73 18.81
C THR A 266 9.38 9.89 18.11
N SER A 267 9.98 10.80 18.87
CA SER A 267 10.71 11.93 18.29
C SER A 267 11.90 11.50 17.42
N SER A 268 12.58 10.42 17.79
CA SER A 268 13.69 9.84 17.01
C SER A 268 13.19 9.24 15.69
N GLN A 269 12.10 8.50 15.75
CA GLN A 269 11.44 7.97 14.55
C GLN A 269 10.92 9.09 13.63
N LEU A 270 10.35 10.15 14.19
CA LEU A 270 9.88 11.28 13.40
C LEU A 270 11.01 11.94 12.61
N TRP A 271 12.21 12.08 13.20
CA TRP A 271 13.37 12.59 12.48
C TRP A 271 13.76 11.69 11.30
N ASN A 272 13.75 10.39 11.52
CA ASN A 272 14.02 9.41 10.47
C ASN A 272 12.97 9.46 9.36
N ARG A 273 11.71 9.61 9.72
CA ARG A 273 10.60 9.76 8.76
C ARG A 273 10.67 11.03 7.95
N LEU A 274 11.16 12.13 8.52
CA LEU A 274 11.42 13.36 7.77
C LEU A 274 12.50 13.16 6.70
N GLN A 275 13.56 12.43 7.02
CA GLN A 275 14.59 12.09 6.03
C GLN A 275 14.01 11.19 4.93
N MET A 276 13.25 10.18 5.31
CA MET A 276 12.56 9.30 4.38
C MET A 276 11.59 10.07 3.48
N TRP A 277 10.79 10.97 4.02
CA TRP A 277 9.88 11.80 3.25
C TRP A 277 10.61 12.66 2.21
N ALA A 278 11.72 13.27 2.58
CA ALA A 278 12.51 14.07 1.64
C ALA A 278 13.08 13.22 0.50
N TRP A 279 13.54 12.01 0.84
CA TRP A 279 14.02 11.05 -0.13
C TRP A 279 12.87 10.52 -1.03
N ASP A 280 11.74 10.14 -0.44
CA ASP A 280 10.55 9.68 -1.16
C ASP A 280 10.06 10.75 -2.15
N ALA A 281 9.88 12.00 -1.72
CA ALA A 281 9.47 13.07 -2.60
C ALA A 281 10.42 13.24 -3.82
N ARG A 282 11.73 13.16 -3.59
CA ARG A 282 12.73 13.14 -4.67
C ARG A 282 12.55 11.93 -5.58
N GLN A 283 12.31 10.77 -5.02
CA GLN A 283 12.09 9.55 -5.78
C GLN A 283 10.84 9.67 -6.68
N GLN A 284 9.73 10.16 -6.14
CA GLN A 284 8.47 10.22 -6.88
C GLN A 284 8.54 11.21 -8.05
N PHE A 285 9.09 12.39 -7.84
CA PHE A 285 9.03 13.50 -8.81
C PHE A 285 10.39 13.94 -9.36
N GLY A 286 11.49 13.47 -8.79
CA GLY A 286 12.82 13.96 -9.08
C GLY A 286 13.02 15.42 -8.69
N ILE A 287 14.25 15.91 -8.77
CA ILE A 287 14.59 17.30 -8.41
C ILE A 287 13.85 18.30 -9.31
N ALA A 288 13.74 18.01 -10.61
CA ALA A 288 13.06 18.90 -11.55
C ALA A 288 11.56 19.02 -11.24
N GLY A 289 10.88 17.91 -10.92
CA GLY A 289 9.48 17.93 -10.52
C GLY A 289 9.25 18.68 -9.21
N LEU A 290 10.11 18.48 -8.21
CA LEU A 290 10.05 19.21 -6.94
C LEU A 290 10.30 20.71 -7.11
N PHE A 291 11.24 21.08 -7.97
CA PHE A 291 11.46 22.49 -8.32
C PHE A 291 10.21 23.13 -8.95
N LEU A 292 9.59 22.44 -9.92
CA LEU A 292 8.34 22.89 -10.53
C LEU A 292 7.20 22.97 -9.50
N ALA A 293 7.13 22.02 -8.57
CA ALA A 293 6.14 22.02 -7.49
C ALA A 293 6.32 23.24 -6.57
N ALA A 294 7.53 23.51 -6.11
CA ALA A 294 7.85 24.66 -5.26
C ALA A 294 7.50 25.98 -5.96
N LEU A 295 7.86 26.11 -7.23
CA LEU A 295 7.52 27.27 -8.04
C LEU A 295 6.00 27.42 -8.21
N GLY A 296 5.30 26.31 -8.45
CA GLY A 296 3.85 26.28 -8.59
C GLY A 296 3.14 26.61 -7.29
N ALA A 297 3.62 26.13 -6.16
CA ALA A 297 3.09 26.45 -4.83
C ALA A 297 3.10 27.96 -4.56
N VAL A 298 4.20 28.64 -4.93
CA VAL A 298 4.28 30.12 -4.83
C VAL A 298 3.33 30.79 -5.83
N ARG A 299 3.25 30.29 -7.06
CA ARG A 299 2.43 30.90 -8.11
C ARG A 299 0.93 30.75 -7.88
N LEU A 300 0.50 29.69 -7.23
CA LEU A 300 -0.91 29.53 -6.86
C LEU A 300 -1.46 30.72 -6.05
N TRP A 301 -0.65 31.38 -5.25
CA TRP A 301 -1.06 32.59 -4.53
C TRP A 301 -1.47 33.73 -5.46
N SER A 302 -0.83 33.84 -6.61
CA SER A 302 -1.16 34.85 -7.61
C SER A 302 -2.35 34.46 -8.50
N LEU A 303 -2.65 33.16 -8.57
CA LEU A 303 -3.76 32.62 -9.35
C LEU A 303 -5.08 32.64 -8.59
N SER A 304 -5.05 32.04 -7.42
CA SER A 304 -6.20 31.93 -6.53
C SER A 304 -5.72 31.64 -5.11
N LYS A 305 -5.98 32.58 -4.21
CA LYS A 305 -5.65 32.40 -2.78
C LYS A 305 -6.35 31.17 -2.21
N ALA A 306 -7.58 30.89 -2.62
CA ALA A 306 -8.33 29.72 -2.14
C ALA A 306 -7.65 28.42 -2.53
N TRP A 307 -7.20 28.27 -3.78
CA TRP A 307 -6.46 27.11 -4.22
C TRP A 307 -5.08 27.02 -3.57
N ALA A 308 -4.38 28.15 -3.38
CA ALA A 308 -3.10 28.16 -2.68
C ALA A 308 -3.24 27.66 -1.24
N VAL A 309 -4.20 28.20 -0.50
CA VAL A 309 -4.46 27.79 0.90
C VAL A 309 -4.88 26.32 0.96
N PHE A 310 -5.78 25.89 0.06
CA PHE A 310 -6.20 24.49 -0.02
C PHE A 310 -4.99 23.55 -0.20
N VAL A 311 -4.15 23.83 -1.18
CA VAL A 311 -2.99 23.00 -1.53
C VAL A 311 -2.01 22.91 -0.36
N TRP A 312 -1.70 24.03 0.30
CA TRP A 312 -0.80 24.04 1.45
C TRP A 312 -1.38 23.27 2.64
N LEU A 313 -2.66 23.47 2.96
CA LEU A 313 -3.33 22.77 4.06
C LEU A 313 -3.44 21.26 3.77
N ALA A 314 -3.89 20.89 2.57
CA ALA A 314 -4.06 19.50 2.20
C ALA A 314 -2.71 18.76 2.22
N TYR A 315 -1.65 19.40 1.69
CA TYR A 315 -0.31 18.83 1.73
C TYR A 315 0.22 18.68 3.16
N ALA A 316 0.14 19.77 3.95
CA ALA A 316 0.65 19.76 5.31
C ALA A 316 -0.05 18.72 6.20
N ILE A 317 -1.39 18.65 6.15
CA ILE A 317 -2.17 17.73 6.97
C ILE A 317 -1.92 16.27 6.53
N SER A 318 -1.96 15.98 5.21
CA SER A 318 -1.72 14.63 4.71
C SER A 318 -0.30 14.15 5.01
N THR A 319 0.70 15.02 4.85
CA THR A 319 2.09 14.69 5.15
C THR A 319 2.31 14.53 6.65
N ALA A 320 1.76 15.42 7.48
CA ALA A 320 1.87 15.31 8.94
C ALA A 320 1.24 14.00 9.43
N PHE A 321 0.08 13.63 8.91
CA PHE A 321 -0.54 12.35 9.23
C PHE A 321 0.37 11.18 8.84
N ALA A 322 0.84 11.12 7.59
CA ALA A 322 1.72 10.05 7.13
C ALA A 322 2.99 9.93 7.99
N LEU A 323 3.59 11.05 8.39
CA LEU A 323 4.80 11.06 9.21
C LEU A 323 4.56 10.60 10.66
N THR A 324 3.35 10.76 11.17
CA THR A 324 2.99 10.44 12.56
C THR A 324 2.19 9.15 12.71
N TYR A 325 1.80 8.54 11.60
CA TYR A 325 1.07 7.28 11.58
C TYR A 325 2.04 6.10 11.60
N ASN A 326 2.12 5.38 12.71
CA ASN A 326 3.12 4.33 12.93
C ASN A 326 2.73 3.02 12.23
N VAL A 327 3.01 2.95 10.94
CA VAL A 327 2.81 1.77 10.09
C VAL A 327 4.04 1.53 9.22
N GLY A 328 4.23 0.30 8.76
CA GLY A 328 5.37 -0.08 7.96
C GLY A 328 5.38 0.49 6.55
N ASP A 329 4.22 0.56 5.96
CA ASP A 329 4.00 1.07 4.61
C ASP A 329 3.66 2.58 4.58
N THR A 330 4.22 3.36 5.49
CA THR A 330 4.00 4.81 5.62
C THR A 330 4.01 5.57 4.30
N HIS A 331 4.81 5.12 3.32
CA HIS A 331 4.94 5.77 2.02
C HIS A 331 3.62 5.81 1.21
N VAL A 332 2.73 4.84 1.39
CA VAL A 332 1.43 4.85 0.69
C VAL A 332 0.51 5.93 1.23
N PHE A 333 0.66 6.29 2.50
CA PHE A 333 -0.07 7.40 3.13
C PHE A 333 0.40 8.79 2.68
N LEU A 334 1.54 8.88 1.98
CA LEU A 334 1.99 10.10 1.30
C LEU A 334 1.28 10.34 -0.04
N LEU A 335 0.56 9.37 -0.60
CA LEU A 335 -0.11 9.48 -1.90
C LEU A 335 -1.06 10.69 -2.03
N PRO A 336 -1.91 11.04 -1.04
CA PRO A 336 -2.68 12.27 -1.11
C PRO A 336 -1.81 13.53 -1.19
N GLY A 337 -0.66 13.54 -0.49
CA GLY A 337 0.36 14.59 -0.61
C GLY A 337 0.99 14.63 -2.00
N HIS A 338 1.31 13.47 -2.59
CA HIS A 338 1.84 13.39 -3.96
C HIS A 338 0.84 13.91 -5.00
N PHE A 339 -0.45 13.62 -4.80
CA PHE A 339 -1.51 14.19 -5.62
C PHE A 339 -1.53 15.72 -5.59
N VAL A 340 -1.35 16.29 -4.40
CA VAL A 340 -1.27 17.74 -4.21
C VAL A 340 0.01 18.33 -4.84
N ILE A 341 1.14 17.64 -4.73
CA ILE A 341 2.40 18.02 -5.43
C ILE A 341 2.16 18.10 -6.93
N ALA A 342 1.42 17.16 -7.52
CA ALA A 342 1.11 17.20 -8.95
C ALA A 342 0.28 18.44 -9.33
N LEU A 343 -0.68 18.88 -8.50
CA LEU A 343 -1.38 20.15 -8.70
C LEU A 343 -0.42 21.35 -8.67
N MET A 344 0.54 21.34 -7.75
CA MET A 344 1.58 22.38 -7.68
C MET A 344 2.44 22.36 -8.96
N ILE A 345 2.88 21.19 -9.43
CA ILE A 345 3.66 21.04 -10.67
C ILE A 345 2.91 21.67 -11.85
N ALA A 346 1.61 21.36 -12.00
CA ALA A 346 0.80 21.94 -13.07
C ALA A 346 0.83 23.48 -13.05
N ALA A 347 0.72 24.09 -11.86
CA ALA A 347 0.81 25.54 -11.70
C ALA A 347 2.22 26.08 -12.02
N GLY A 348 3.26 25.36 -11.67
CA GLY A 348 4.64 25.70 -11.99
C GLY A 348 4.95 25.67 -13.49
N VAL A 349 4.35 24.74 -14.21
CA VAL A 349 4.49 24.62 -15.68
C VAL A 349 3.67 25.68 -16.42
N ALA A 350 2.42 25.90 -16.01
CA ALA A 350 1.46 26.70 -16.78
C ALA A 350 1.70 28.21 -16.70
N HIS A 351 2.27 28.72 -15.61
CA HIS A 351 2.14 30.13 -15.26
C HIS A 351 3.37 30.99 -15.56
N TRP A 352 3.62 31.23 -16.85
CA TRP A 352 4.71 32.07 -17.33
C TRP A 352 4.19 33.17 -18.25
N ARG A 353 4.69 34.40 -18.10
CA ARG A 353 4.31 35.54 -18.95
C ARG A 353 4.71 35.29 -20.41
N SER A 354 5.87 34.69 -20.62
CA SER A 354 6.34 34.33 -21.96
C SER A 354 5.64 33.07 -22.46
N ALA A 355 4.92 33.16 -23.57
CA ALA A 355 4.29 32.02 -24.22
C ALA A 355 5.33 30.97 -24.67
N ARG A 356 6.50 31.41 -25.15
CA ARG A 356 7.59 30.51 -25.56
C ARG A 356 8.10 29.68 -24.37
N LEU A 357 8.34 30.34 -23.23
CA LEU A 357 8.81 29.64 -22.02
C LEU A 357 7.75 28.68 -21.50
N ARG A 358 6.48 29.07 -21.49
CA ARG A 358 5.36 28.19 -21.09
C ARG A 358 5.28 26.94 -21.98
N HIS A 359 5.36 27.10 -23.31
CA HIS A 359 5.37 25.95 -24.22
C HIS A 359 6.60 25.07 -24.00
N ALA A 360 7.78 25.66 -23.88
CA ALA A 360 9.02 24.91 -23.63
C ALA A 360 8.96 24.10 -22.34
N LEU A 361 8.48 24.71 -21.23
CA LEU A 361 8.31 24.00 -19.95
C LEU A 361 7.24 22.90 -20.02
N THR A 362 6.15 23.14 -20.75
CA THR A 362 5.11 22.13 -20.92
C THR A 362 5.64 20.92 -21.71
N ILE A 363 6.33 21.16 -22.82
CA ILE A 363 6.96 20.10 -23.61
C ILE A 363 8.03 19.39 -22.77
N GLY A 364 8.89 20.15 -22.09
CA GLY A 364 9.91 19.60 -21.20
C GLY A 364 9.32 18.72 -20.09
N ALA A 365 8.23 19.15 -19.47
CA ALA A 365 7.55 18.38 -18.43
C ALA A 365 6.90 17.10 -18.99
N LEU A 366 6.33 17.12 -20.21
CA LEU A 366 5.79 15.93 -20.87
C LEU A 366 6.90 14.94 -21.22
N VAL A 367 8.01 15.44 -21.78
CA VAL A 367 9.20 14.59 -22.08
C VAL A 367 9.77 14.01 -20.79
N TYR A 368 9.86 14.83 -19.76
CA TYR A 368 10.32 14.37 -18.44
C TYR A 368 9.39 13.30 -17.85
N ALA A 369 8.07 13.48 -17.94
CA ALA A 369 7.12 12.48 -17.50
C ALA A 369 7.25 11.16 -18.29
N ALA A 370 7.43 11.25 -19.60
CA ALA A 370 7.66 10.06 -20.44
C ALA A 370 8.97 9.34 -20.07
N TRP A 371 10.03 10.12 -19.84
CA TRP A 371 11.30 9.56 -19.36
C TRP A 371 11.15 8.90 -17.99
N ARG A 372 10.46 9.54 -17.05
CA ARG A 372 10.17 8.94 -15.73
C ARG A 372 9.38 7.65 -15.88
N GLY A 373 8.37 7.63 -16.76
CA GLY A 373 7.62 6.40 -17.01
C GLY A 373 8.50 5.27 -17.53
N TRP A 374 9.39 5.57 -18.48
CA TRP A 374 10.32 4.59 -19.00
C TRP A 374 11.35 4.11 -17.95
N ASP A 375 11.87 5.02 -17.13
CA ASP A 375 12.83 4.71 -16.06
C ASP A 375 12.19 3.89 -14.92
N THR A 376 10.95 4.24 -14.54
CA THR A 376 10.21 3.56 -13.47
C THR A 376 9.65 2.19 -13.89
N TRP A 377 9.37 1.99 -15.18
CA TRP A 377 8.73 0.78 -15.69
C TRP A 377 9.34 -0.53 -15.18
N PRO A 378 10.66 -0.78 -15.34
CA PRO A 378 11.25 -2.04 -14.89
C PRO A 378 11.15 -2.25 -13.37
N ALA A 379 11.06 -1.13 -12.64
CA ALA A 379 10.99 -1.13 -11.19
C ALA A 379 9.62 -1.56 -10.65
N VAL A 380 8.58 -1.34 -11.42
CA VAL A 380 7.19 -1.59 -11.01
C VAL A 380 6.56 -2.76 -11.74
N ASP A 381 7.25 -3.30 -12.75
CA ASP A 381 6.69 -4.35 -13.60
C ASP A 381 6.50 -5.66 -12.85
N ARG A 382 5.25 -6.02 -12.63
CA ARG A 382 4.84 -7.25 -11.94
C ARG A 382 4.12 -8.25 -12.85
N HIS A 383 4.17 -8.07 -14.18
CA HIS A 383 3.43 -8.94 -15.11
C HIS A 383 3.84 -10.43 -15.03
N ALA A 384 5.07 -10.70 -14.63
CA ALA A 384 5.61 -12.04 -14.45
C ALA A 384 5.70 -12.48 -12.97
N ASP A 385 5.26 -11.64 -12.03
CA ASP A 385 5.35 -11.93 -10.60
C ASP A 385 4.36 -13.04 -10.20
N ARG A 386 4.91 -14.10 -9.61
CA ARG A 386 4.19 -15.28 -9.13
C ARG A 386 4.66 -15.66 -7.71
N ARG A 387 5.21 -14.74 -6.96
CA ARG A 387 5.79 -15.04 -5.63
C ARG A 387 4.77 -15.64 -4.68
N ALA A 388 3.58 -15.08 -4.60
CA ALA A 388 2.51 -15.61 -3.75
C ALA A 388 2.08 -17.03 -4.19
N ASP A 389 1.92 -17.25 -5.50
CA ASP A 389 1.60 -18.58 -6.06
C ASP A 389 2.73 -19.58 -5.81
N ALA A 390 3.99 -19.14 -5.90
CA ALA A 390 5.16 -19.97 -5.66
C ALA A 390 5.26 -20.41 -4.19
N GLN A 391 5.03 -19.48 -3.27
CA GLN A 391 5.02 -19.78 -1.83
C GLN A 391 3.88 -20.73 -1.46
N LEU A 392 2.69 -20.47 -1.98
CA LEU A 392 1.55 -21.37 -1.78
C LEU A 392 1.83 -22.76 -2.37
N SER A 393 2.45 -22.82 -3.55
CA SER A 393 2.82 -24.09 -4.17
C SER A 393 3.82 -24.86 -3.31
N HIS A 394 4.79 -24.15 -2.74
CA HIS A 394 5.77 -24.73 -1.84
C HIS A 394 5.13 -25.26 -0.55
N LEU A 395 4.20 -24.51 0.03
CA LEU A 395 3.43 -24.98 1.20
C LEU A 395 2.56 -26.19 0.90
N ALA A 396 2.00 -26.27 -0.29
CA ALA A 396 1.11 -27.35 -0.71
C ALA A 396 1.84 -28.54 -1.37
N GLU A 397 3.13 -28.42 -1.65
CA GLU A 397 3.90 -29.46 -2.34
C GLU A 397 3.92 -30.76 -1.54
N GLY A 398 3.51 -31.86 -2.15
CA GLY A 398 3.42 -33.17 -1.49
C GLY A 398 2.31 -33.27 -0.44
N VAL A 399 1.48 -32.25 -0.24
CA VAL A 399 0.32 -32.33 0.64
C VAL A 399 -0.89 -32.82 -0.16
N ASP A 400 -1.45 -33.96 0.23
CA ASP A 400 -2.69 -34.44 -0.37
C ASP A 400 -3.87 -33.57 0.08
N ALA A 401 -4.29 -32.63 -0.76
CA ALA A 401 -5.38 -31.71 -0.46
C ALA A 401 -6.70 -32.38 -0.07
N ARG A 402 -6.89 -33.65 -0.42
CA ARG A 402 -8.09 -34.44 -0.08
C ARG A 402 -7.99 -35.09 1.29
N ASN A 403 -6.79 -35.42 1.72
CA ASN A 403 -6.55 -36.24 2.89
C ASN A 403 -5.56 -35.61 3.88
N ALA A 404 -5.22 -34.35 3.74
CA ALA A 404 -4.35 -33.64 4.66
C ALA A 404 -5.03 -32.39 5.22
N LEU A 405 -4.63 -32.01 6.44
CA LEU A 405 -4.95 -30.75 7.08
C LEU A 405 -3.65 -29.99 7.34
N LEU A 406 -3.52 -28.81 6.77
CA LEU A 406 -2.42 -27.90 7.06
C LEU A 406 -2.75 -27.08 8.30
N ILE A 407 -1.92 -27.17 9.32
CA ILE A 407 -2.00 -26.37 10.53
C ILE A 407 -0.96 -25.26 10.41
N SER A 408 -1.42 -24.05 10.31
CA SER A 408 -0.57 -22.91 10.06
C SER A 408 -0.40 -22.04 11.31
N LYS A 409 0.81 -21.53 11.50
CA LYS A 409 1.07 -20.32 12.24
C LYS A 409 2.06 -19.56 11.39
N MET A 410 1.55 -18.63 10.63
CA MET A 410 2.30 -17.88 9.63
C MET A 410 2.00 -16.40 9.77
N ASP A 411 2.81 -15.62 9.12
CA ASP A 411 2.51 -14.21 8.94
C ASP A 411 1.16 -14.03 8.22
N TRP A 412 0.42 -13.01 8.65
CA TRP A 412 -0.89 -12.65 8.13
C TRP A 412 -0.91 -12.44 6.60
N GLN A 413 0.24 -12.05 6.02
CA GLN A 413 0.36 -11.86 4.57
C GLN A 413 0.20 -13.17 3.81
N LEU A 414 0.84 -14.22 4.28
CA LEU A 414 0.74 -15.55 3.68
C LEU A 414 -0.61 -16.22 4.03
N GLU A 415 -1.14 -15.97 5.23
CA GLU A 415 -2.49 -16.41 5.59
C GLU A 415 -3.56 -15.83 4.64
N ASN A 416 -3.42 -14.58 4.20
CA ASN A 416 -4.30 -13.99 3.21
C ASN A 416 -4.24 -14.72 1.85
N VAL A 417 -3.08 -15.19 1.44
CA VAL A 417 -2.92 -16.01 0.23
C VAL A 417 -3.58 -17.39 0.40
N LEU A 418 -3.40 -18.02 1.54
CA LEU A 418 -4.11 -19.29 1.86
C LEU A 418 -5.62 -19.09 1.85
N LEU A 419 -6.09 -18.01 2.44
CA LEU A 419 -7.51 -17.67 2.47
C LEU A 419 -8.07 -17.47 1.05
N TYR A 420 -7.31 -16.79 0.18
CA TYR A 420 -7.65 -16.66 -1.23
C TYR A 420 -7.72 -18.03 -1.92
N SER A 421 -6.67 -18.83 -1.74
CA SER A 421 -6.57 -20.14 -2.35
C SER A 421 -7.72 -21.07 -1.92
N SER A 422 -8.06 -21.10 -0.64
CA SER A 422 -9.15 -21.92 -0.13
C SER A 422 -10.52 -21.58 -0.73
N ARG A 423 -10.69 -20.33 -1.20
CA ARG A 423 -11.95 -19.83 -1.75
C ARG A 423 -12.07 -19.95 -3.27
N TYR A 424 -10.95 -19.77 -3.97
CA TYR A 424 -10.95 -19.58 -5.43
C TYR A 424 -10.04 -20.54 -6.17
N ASP A 425 -9.10 -21.19 -5.49
CA ASP A 425 -8.20 -22.14 -6.12
C ASP A 425 -8.81 -23.56 -6.06
N ARG A 426 -8.61 -24.32 -7.13
CA ARG A 426 -9.04 -25.72 -7.22
C ARG A 426 -8.21 -26.68 -6.35
N ARG A 427 -7.18 -26.18 -5.68
CA ARG A 427 -6.30 -27.00 -4.83
C ARG A 427 -7.04 -27.56 -3.61
N ASN A 428 -8.11 -26.91 -3.15
CA ASN A 428 -8.96 -27.32 -2.02
C ASN A 428 -8.15 -27.74 -0.78
N LEU A 429 -7.02 -27.06 -0.52
CA LEU A 429 -6.20 -27.34 0.64
C LEU A 429 -6.97 -26.98 1.92
N ALA A 430 -7.25 -27.99 2.72
CA ALA A 430 -7.83 -27.77 4.04
C ALA A 430 -6.74 -27.23 4.97
N TRP A 431 -7.04 -26.12 5.65
CA TRP A 431 -6.10 -25.50 6.59
C TRP A 431 -6.81 -24.87 7.78
N VAL A 432 -6.08 -24.73 8.87
CA VAL A 432 -6.55 -24.08 10.10
C VAL A 432 -5.38 -23.36 10.78
N ARG A 433 -5.65 -22.25 11.44
CA ARG A 433 -4.66 -21.55 12.23
C ARG A 433 -4.44 -22.27 13.56
N LEU A 434 -3.18 -22.44 13.94
CA LEU A 434 -2.84 -23.06 15.23
C LEU A 434 -3.48 -22.34 16.40
N ASP A 435 -3.44 -21.00 16.38
CA ASP A 435 -3.97 -20.17 17.48
C ASP A 435 -5.47 -20.40 17.72
N ASP A 436 -6.22 -20.74 16.66
CA ASP A 436 -7.65 -21.03 16.78
C ASP A 436 -7.93 -22.42 17.37
N VAL A 437 -6.97 -23.35 17.25
CA VAL A 437 -7.17 -24.75 17.64
C VAL A 437 -6.22 -25.25 18.73
N LEU A 438 -5.28 -24.42 19.21
CA LEU A 438 -4.22 -24.86 20.10
C LEU A 438 -4.76 -25.51 21.38
N LEU A 439 -5.81 -24.96 21.99
CA LEU A 439 -6.43 -25.52 23.21
C LEU A 439 -7.12 -26.87 22.94
N HIS A 440 -7.54 -27.11 21.73
CA HIS A 440 -8.24 -28.35 21.30
C HIS A 440 -7.34 -29.24 20.45
N PHE A 441 -6.06 -28.96 20.37
CA PHE A 441 -5.11 -29.64 19.50
C PHE A 441 -5.08 -31.16 19.72
N PRO A 442 -5.10 -31.69 20.94
CA PRO A 442 -5.18 -33.14 21.17
C PRO A 442 -6.40 -33.80 20.51
N PHE A 443 -7.56 -33.18 20.59
CA PHE A 443 -8.78 -33.67 19.95
C PHE A 443 -8.67 -33.60 18.43
N LEU A 444 -8.14 -32.51 17.88
CA LEU A 444 -7.92 -32.35 16.46
C LEU A 444 -6.98 -33.44 15.93
N VAL A 445 -5.89 -33.74 16.64
CA VAL A 445 -4.98 -34.85 16.28
C VAL A 445 -5.74 -36.18 16.29
N ARG A 446 -6.42 -36.51 17.41
CA ARG A 446 -7.17 -37.76 17.57
C ARG A 446 -8.16 -37.96 16.43
N ASP A 447 -8.98 -36.96 16.14
CA ASP A 447 -10.06 -37.05 15.18
C ASP A 447 -9.54 -37.18 13.75
N ASN A 448 -8.49 -36.44 13.37
CA ASN A 448 -7.92 -36.53 12.04
C ASN A 448 -7.12 -37.81 11.83
N VAL A 449 -6.44 -38.31 12.88
CA VAL A 449 -5.76 -39.60 12.81
C VAL A 449 -6.76 -40.75 12.68
N ALA A 450 -7.89 -40.71 13.40
CA ALA A 450 -8.96 -41.69 13.26
C ALA A 450 -9.52 -41.77 11.82
N GLU A 451 -9.57 -40.62 11.13
CA GLU A 451 -9.96 -40.51 9.73
C GLU A 451 -8.81 -40.81 8.74
N SER A 452 -7.65 -41.24 9.24
CA SER A 452 -6.42 -41.44 8.45
C SER A 452 -5.99 -40.22 7.66
N ARG A 453 -6.24 -39.01 8.21
CA ARG A 453 -5.89 -37.75 7.61
C ARG A 453 -4.50 -37.33 8.07
N ASP A 454 -3.66 -36.90 7.14
CA ASP A 454 -2.34 -36.35 7.43
C ASP A 454 -2.44 -34.98 8.09
N LEU A 455 -1.67 -34.76 9.14
CA LEU A 455 -1.53 -33.45 9.77
C LEU A 455 -0.16 -32.87 9.43
N VAL A 456 -0.17 -31.78 8.68
CA VAL A 456 1.03 -31.08 8.24
C VAL A 456 1.07 -29.72 8.93
N LEU A 457 2.20 -29.38 9.55
CA LEU A 457 2.37 -28.16 10.30
C LEU A 457 3.43 -27.28 9.65
N THR A 458 3.19 -25.98 9.63
CA THR A 458 4.25 -25.01 9.36
C THR A 458 5.28 -25.02 10.50
N ALA A 459 6.48 -24.51 10.25
CA ALA A 459 7.56 -24.53 11.24
C ALA A 459 7.15 -23.86 12.56
N ASP A 460 6.47 -22.71 12.48
CA ASP A 460 5.99 -21.98 13.64
C ASP A 460 4.85 -22.68 14.36
N ALA A 461 3.96 -23.30 13.60
CA ALA A 461 2.93 -24.16 14.18
C ALA A 461 3.56 -25.32 14.94
N ALA A 462 4.57 -25.97 14.36
CA ALA A 462 5.30 -27.05 15.03
C ALA A 462 5.97 -26.57 16.32
N ARG A 463 6.62 -25.39 16.32
CA ARG A 463 7.19 -24.78 17.52
C ARG A 463 6.13 -24.47 18.57
N GLY A 464 4.99 -23.92 18.15
CA GLY A 464 3.86 -23.63 19.04
C GLY A 464 3.30 -24.90 19.71
N VAL A 465 3.17 -25.99 18.95
CA VAL A 465 2.75 -27.28 19.50
C VAL A 465 3.77 -27.82 20.51
N VAL A 466 5.07 -27.79 20.18
CA VAL A 466 6.12 -28.22 21.12
C VAL A 466 6.13 -27.34 22.38
N ALA A 467 5.94 -26.05 22.23
CA ALA A 467 5.89 -25.14 23.39
C ALA A 467 4.70 -25.44 24.33
N ALA A 468 3.55 -25.81 23.76
CA ALA A 468 2.34 -26.08 24.54
C ALA A 468 2.26 -27.51 25.09
N TYR A 469 2.75 -28.48 24.33
CA TYR A 469 2.56 -29.91 24.59
C TYR A 469 3.86 -30.71 24.68
N ALA A 470 5.01 -30.05 24.67
CA ALA A 470 6.32 -30.68 24.69
C ALA A 470 6.44 -31.76 23.58
N ASN A 471 6.83 -33.00 23.98
CA ASN A 471 7.03 -34.10 23.05
C ASN A 471 5.82 -35.07 22.97
N GLU A 472 4.65 -34.64 23.40
CA GLU A 472 3.45 -35.48 23.33
C GLU A 472 3.09 -35.84 21.88
N PHE A 473 3.40 -34.94 20.93
CA PHE A 473 3.17 -35.13 19.52
C PHE A 473 4.52 -35.22 18.79
N PRO A 474 4.97 -36.43 18.42
CA PRO A 474 6.24 -36.57 17.70
C PRO A 474 6.14 -35.96 16.29
N LEU A 475 7.05 -35.03 16.02
CA LEU A 475 7.12 -34.29 14.77
C LEU A 475 8.32 -34.77 13.96
N VAL A 476 8.12 -34.97 12.67
CA VAL A 476 9.18 -35.24 11.70
C VAL A 476 9.24 -34.14 10.65
N LEU A 477 10.42 -33.83 10.21
CA LEU A 477 10.62 -32.89 9.10
C LEU A 477 10.08 -33.51 7.81
N ASP A 478 9.03 -32.91 7.27
CA ASP A 478 8.38 -33.34 6.02
C ASP A 478 9.06 -32.69 4.81
N GLN A 479 9.44 -31.46 4.93
CA GLN A 479 10.09 -30.71 3.87
C GLN A 479 11.28 -29.93 4.41
N ALA A 480 12.41 -30.08 3.75
CA ALA A 480 13.59 -29.30 4.07
C ALA A 480 13.34 -27.81 3.80
N PRO A 481 13.96 -26.95 4.58
CA PRO A 481 13.94 -25.52 4.29
C PRO A 481 14.51 -25.26 2.89
N ALA A 482 14.07 -24.16 2.28
CA ALA A 482 14.49 -23.74 0.96
C ALA A 482 16.01 -23.55 0.80
N PRO A 483 16.48 -23.48 -0.44
CA PRO A 483 17.91 -23.46 -0.76
C PRO A 483 18.66 -22.30 -0.13
N GLY A 484 19.94 -22.51 0.05
CA GLY A 484 20.85 -21.50 0.58
C GLY A 484 21.19 -20.39 -0.43
N PHE A 485 21.98 -19.43 0.02
CA PHE A 485 22.40 -18.25 -0.73
C PHE A 485 22.96 -18.56 -2.13
N ALA A 486 23.86 -19.55 -2.24
CA ALA A 486 24.47 -19.90 -3.52
C ALA A 486 23.44 -20.39 -4.55
N GLU A 487 22.41 -21.11 -4.11
CA GLU A 487 21.34 -21.59 -4.98
C GLU A 487 20.39 -20.46 -5.40
N ILE A 488 20.16 -19.48 -4.54
CA ILE A 488 19.38 -18.29 -4.90
C ILE A 488 20.09 -17.50 -5.99
N VAL A 489 21.39 -17.26 -5.82
CA VAL A 489 22.22 -16.57 -6.83
C VAL A 489 22.20 -17.33 -8.15
N ALA A 490 22.27 -18.66 -8.13
CA ALA A 490 22.23 -19.50 -9.31
C ALA A 490 20.92 -19.40 -10.09
N ARG A 491 19.82 -18.99 -9.45
CA ARG A 491 18.50 -18.80 -10.10
C ARG A 491 18.37 -17.46 -10.81
N ILE A 492 19.27 -16.51 -10.56
CA ILE A 492 19.25 -15.22 -11.21
C ILE A 492 19.75 -15.38 -12.64
N PRO A 493 19.07 -14.81 -13.66
CA PRO A 493 19.53 -14.92 -15.03
C PRO A 493 20.96 -14.40 -15.23
N PRO A 494 21.80 -15.05 -16.04
CA PRO A 494 23.17 -14.61 -16.30
C PRO A 494 23.26 -13.15 -16.75
N GLY A 495 24.29 -12.46 -16.31
CA GLY A 495 24.51 -11.05 -16.63
C GLY A 495 23.59 -10.07 -15.91
N THR A 496 22.72 -10.56 -15.04
CA THR A 496 21.82 -9.72 -14.28
C THR A 496 22.50 -9.16 -13.02
N PRO A 497 22.66 -7.85 -12.88
CA PRO A 497 23.11 -7.24 -11.65
C PRO A 497 22.11 -7.49 -10.52
N TYR A 498 22.60 -7.79 -9.35
CA TYR A 498 21.77 -7.99 -8.16
C TYR A 498 22.45 -7.46 -6.90
N VAL A 499 21.64 -7.19 -5.89
CA VAL A 499 22.10 -7.00 -4.53
C VAL A 499 21.31 -7.94 -3.63
N LEU A 500 22.01 -8.69 -2.82
CA LEU A 500 21.45 -9.61 -1.86
C LEU A 500 21.70 -9.08 -0.45
N THR A 501 20.63 -8.84 0.27
CA THR A 501 20.71 -8.42 1.67
C THR A 501 20.34 -9.59 2.57
N LEU A 502 21.28 -9.99 3.40
CA LEU A 502 21.05 -10.98 4.43
C LEU A 502 20.76 -10.30 5.76
N LEU A 503 19.64 -10.64 6.35
CA LEU A 503 19.43 -10.33 7.75
C LEU A 503 20.05 -11.43 8.60
N LEU A 504 21.13 -11.09 9.27
CA LEU A 504 21.78 -12.02 10.19
C LEU A 504 21.09 -12.01 11.54
N PRO A 505 20.91 -13.16 12.19
CA PRO A 505 20.40 -13.21 13.54
C PRO A 505 21.33 -12.43 14.48
N PRO A 506 20.79 -11.73 15.48
CA PRO A 506 21.59 -11.07 16.48
C PRO A 506 22.44 -12.07 17.27
N PRO A 507 23.54 -11.62 17.88
CA PRO A 507 24.35 -12.46 18.74
C PRO A 507 23.47 -13.09 19.83
N GLY A 508 23.43 -14.43 19.87
CA GLY A 508 22.56 -15.17 20.79
C GLY A 508 21.55 -16.09 20.13
N GLY A 509 21.55 -16.18 18.80
CA GLY A 509 20.84 -17.22 18.05
C GLY A 509 19.34 -17.00 17.86
N ARG A 510 18.83 -15.80 18.11
CA ARG A 510 17.45 -15.48 17.73
C ARG A 510 17.36 -15.25 16.24
N THR A 511 16.56 -16.03 15.55
CA THR A 511 16.15 -15.78 14.17
C THR A 511 15.00 -14.79 14.16
N ILE A 512 15.00 -13.89 13.21
CA ILE A 512 13.80 -13.09 12.91
C ILE A 512 12.86 -14.02 12.13
N GLU A 513 11.77 -14.37 12.76
CA GLU A 513 10.83 -15.36 12.26
C GLU A 513 9.62 -14.72 11.59
N HIS A 514 9.68 -13.43 11.30
CA HIS A 514 8.61 -12.74 10.64
C HIS A 514 8.95 -12.35 9.23
N GLU A 515 7.98 -12.49 8.38
CA GLU A 515 7.98 -12.03 7.00
C GLU A 515 8.10 -10.53 6.90
N ASN A 516 7.74 -9.85 7.95
CA ASN A 516 7.77 -8.41 8.04
C ASN A 516 8.88 -8.01 9.00
N PHE A 517 9.82 -7.23 8.51
CA PHE A 517 10.91 -6.68 9.29
C PHE A 517 10.45 -5.98 10.56
N GLU A 518 9.31 -5.33 10.51
CA GLU A 518 8.70 -4.64 11.63
C GLU A 518 8.38 -5.56 12.77
N ASN A 519 7.66 -6.62 12.44
CA ASN A 519 7.24 -7.59 13.42
C ASN A 519 8.45 -8.35 13.97
N GLY A 520 9.40 -8.70 13.08
CA GLY A 520 10.62 -9.35 13.48
C GLY A 520 11.46 -8.53 14.45
N LEU A 521 11.51 -7.23 14.25
CA LEU A 521 12.18 -6.32 15.17
C LEU A 521 11.48 -6.18 16.50
N ALA A 522 10.17 -5.98 16.47
CA ALA A 522 9.35 -5.89 17.67
C ALA A 522 9.47 -7.16 18.52
N GLU A 523 9.53 -8.32 17.85
CA GLU A 523 9.69 -9.60 18.53
C GLU A 523 11.07 -9.82 19.11
N LEU A 524 12.12 -9.52 18.33
CA LEU A 524 13.50 -9.59 18.80
C LEU A 524 13.71 -8.75 20.07
N THR A 525 12.95 -7.70 20.21
CA THR A 525 13.17 -6.73 21.27
C THR A 525 12.20 -6.86 22.41
N GLY A 526 11.11 -7.57 22.19
CA GLY A 526 10.02 -7.64 23.16
C GLY A 526 9.40 -6.27 23.43
N ASN A 527 9.65 -5.31 22.53
CA ASN A 527 9.28 -3.92 22.74
C ASN A 527 8.78 -3.33 21.42
N ARG A 528 7.64 -2.68 21.41
CA ARG A 528 7.07 -2.02 20.24
C ARG A 528 7.80 -0.74 19.84
N THR A 529 8.54 -0.16 20.75
CA THR A 529 9.55 0.85 20.43
C THR A 529 10.82 0.10 20.07
N PRO A 530 11.36 0.23 18.86
CA PRO A 530 12.55 -0.49 18.50
C PRO A 530 13.65 -0.05 19.42
N PRO A 531 14.08 -0.93 20.27
CA PRO A 531 15.22 -0.66 21.07
C PRO A 531 16.41 -0.74 20.11
N ARG A 532 17.47 -0.27 20.59
CA ARG A 532 18.79 -0.47 20.04
C ARG A 532 19.09 -1.96 19.92
N VAL A 533 18.54 -2.59 18.91
CA VAL A 533 18.85 -3.98 18.57
C VAL A 533 20.02 -3.95 17.61
N GLU A 534 21.10 -4.53 18.03
CA GLU A 534 22.20 -4.82 17.15
C GLU A 534 21.82 -5.98 16.22
N ALA A 535 21.10 -5.67 15.15
CA ALA A 535 20.96 -6.59 14.03
C ALA A 535 21.97 -6.21 12.96
N SER A 536 22.64 -7.21 12.43
CA SER A 536 23.63 -7.04 11.37
C SER A 536 23.08 -7.50 10.05
N TYR A 537 23.38 -6.74 9.01
CA TYR A 537 23.09 -7.13 7.64
C TYR A 537 24.37 -7.34 6.89
N GLU A 538 24.39 -8.36 6.05
CA GLU A 538 25.41 -8.50 5.02
C GLU A 538 24.79 -8.22 3.67
N VAL A 539 25.43 -7.38 2.90
CA VAL A 539 24.99 -7.05 1.54
C VAL A 539 25.99 -7.59 0.54
N TRP A 540 25.48 -8.39 -0.35
CA TRP A 540 26.22 -9.00 -1.44
C TRP A 540 25.70 -8.47 -2.76
N ALA A 541 26.60 -8.01 -3.62
CA ALA A 541 26.23 -7.55 -4.95
C ALA A 541 27.12 -8.16 -6.01
N GLY A 542 26.57 -8.31 -7.20
CA GLY A 542 27.29 -8.88 -8.31
C GLY A 542 26.46 -8.98 -9.57
N SER A 543 26.95 -9.75 -10.52
CA SER A 543 26.20 -10.19 -11.68
C SER A 543 26.22 -11.72 -11.70
N HIS A 544 25.10 -12.32 -12.11
CA HIS A 544 25.06 -13.77 -12.23
C HIS A 544 26.13 -14.27 -13.20
N GLY A 545 26.90 -15.26 -12.80
CA GLY A 545 28.05 -15.78 -13.56
C GLY A 545 29.40 -15.26 -13.06
N GLU A 546 29.40 -14.25 -12.21
CA GLU A 546 30.57 -13.74 -11.50
C GLU A 546 30.46 -14.04 -10.00
N ALA A 547 31.57 -14.14 -9.33
CA ALA A 547 31.57 -14.30 -7.89
C ALA A 547 30.92 -13.04 -7.24
N PRO A 548 29.93 -13.21 -6.35
CA PRO A 548 29.32 -12.07 -5.70
C PRO A 548 30.34 -11.34 -4.83
N THR A 549 30.30 -10.04 -4.88
CA THR A 549 31.17 -9.19 -4.06
C THR A 549 30.41 -8.77 -2.80
N LEU A 550 31.01 -9.03 -1.66
CA LEU A 550 30.50 -8.55 -0.38
C LEU A 550 30.90 -7.09 -0.20
N TYR A 551 29.92 -6.24 0.08
CA TYR A 551 30.14 -4.84 0.37
C TYR A 551 30.08 -4.60 1.88
N ARG A 552 30.96 -3.74 2.38
CA ARG A 552 30.94 -3.29 3.76
C ARG A 552 30.67 -1.80 3.82
N SER A 553 29.79 -1.39 4.71
CA SER A 553 29.50 0.00 4.98
C SER A 553 29.49 0.26 6.48
N SER A 554 30.12 1.35 6.88
CA SER A 554 30.02 1.92 8.23
C SER A 554 29.15 3.17 8.25
N ALA A 555 28.56 3.53 7.12
CA ALA A 555 27.84 4.76 6.91
C ALA A 555 26.37 4.52 6.58
N HIS A 556 25.62 5.58 6.43
CA HIS A 556 24.18 5.54 6.19
C HIS A 556 23.85 4.89 4.84
N PRO A 557 22.91 3.90 4.75
CA PRO A 557 22.65 3.13 3.53
C PRO A 557 22.05 3.94 2.38
N PHE A 558 21.70 5.18 2.63
CA PHE A 558 21.15 6.07 1.60
C PHE A 558 22.17 7.02 1.00
N ARG A 559 23.43 6.90 1.37
CA ARG A 559 24.49 7.66 0.74
C ARG A 559 25.10 6.82 -0.36
N GLU A 560 25.33 7.43 -1.50
CA GLU A 560 25.95 6.79 -2.68
C GLU A 560 27.38 6.28 -2.40
N ASP A 561 28.03 6.87 -1.41
CA ASP A 561 29.39 6.54 -0.98
C ASP A 561 29.48 5.42 0.06
N VAL A 562 28.35 4.83 0.39
CA VAL A 562 28.25 3.85 1.48
C VAL A 562 28.72 2.46 1.11
N LEU A 563 28.63 2.10 -0.16
CA LEU A 563 28.98 0.79 -0.66
C LEU A 563 30.37 0.84 -1.30
N ILE A 564 31.36 0.29 -0.60
CA ILE A 564 32.72 0.17 -1.14
C ILE A 564 32.88 -1.22 -1.74
N ALA A 565 33.07 -1.28 -3.04
CA ALA A 565 33.27 -2.53 -3.76
C ALA A 565 34.46 -3.33 -3.21
N GLY A 566 34.25 -4.61 -2.96
CA GLY A 566 35.28 -5.53 -2.49
C GLY A 566 35.47 -5.57 -0.98
N GLU A 567 34.79 -4.71 -0.21
CA GLU A 567 34.81 -4.78 1.25
C GLU A 567 33.45 -5.23 1.78
N PRO A 568 33.40 -6.25 2.65
CA PRO A 568 32.17 -6.62 3.32
C PRO A 568 31.68 -5.50 4.22
N PHE A 569 30.39 -5.21 4.24
CA PHE A 569 29.83 -4.27 5.19
C PHE A 569 28.76 -4.90 6.05
N THR A 570 28.76 -4.50 7.31
CA THR A 570 27.73 -4.87 8.27
C THR A 570 27.04 -3.60 8.72
N ILE A 571 25.74 -3.56 8.56
CA ILE A 571 24.95 -2.43 9.00
C ILE A 571 24.43 -2.72 10.39
N ARG A 572 24.64 -1.78 11.29
CA ARG A 572 24.03 -1.81 12.61
C ARG A 572 22.77 -0.99 12.59
N MET A 573 21.68 -1.61 12.91
CA MET A 573 20.37 -0.97 12.93
C MET A 573 20.19 0.15 13.92
N ASP A 574 20.87 0.02 15.05
CA ASP A 574 20.74 0.94 16.17
C ASP A 574 21.39 2.30 15.94
N SER A 575 22.26 2.41 14.95
CA SER A 575 23.12 3.58 14.84
C SER A 575 22.57 4.69 13.95
N TRP A 576 21.77 4.36 12.91
CA TRP A 576 21.40 5.37 11.94
C TRP A 576 20.34 4.96 10.92
N LEU A 577 20.00 3.68 10.85
CA LEU A 577 18.97 3.23 9.92
C LEU A 577 17.62 3.69 10.45
N PRO A 578 16.88 4.49 9.67
CA PRO A 578 15.52 4.83 10.04
C PRO A 578 14.71 3.57 10.27
N GLU A 579 14.01 3.51 11.38
CA GLU A 579 13.17 2.38 11.71
C GLU A 579 12.24 2.00 10.56
N ASP A 580 11.57 2.98 9.98
CA ASP A 580 10.72 2.73 8.84
C ASP A 580 11.44 2.18 7.62
N THR A 581 12.64 2.63 7.39
CA THR A 581 13.47 2.13 6.31
C THR A 581 13.83 0.69 6.54
N PHE A 582 14.20 0.37 7.76
CA PHE A 582 14.50 -0.98 8.14
C PHE A 582 13.27 -1.87 8.07
N ARG A 583 12.15 -1.42 8.62
CA ARG A 583 10.87 -2.08 8.57
C ARG A 583 10.40 -2.43 7.18
N ARG A 584 10.73 -1.62 6.21
CA ARG A 584 10.39 -1.88 4.82
C ARG A 584 11.38 -2.77 4.10
N GLY A 585 12.09 -3.58 4.85
CA GLY A 585 13.14 -4.41 4.30
C GLY A 585 14.44 -3.65 4.12
N GLY A 586 14.69 -2.64 4.94
CA GLY A 586 15.91 -1.87 4.96
C GLY A 586 16.26 -1.33 3.59
N PHE A 587 17.09 -2.04 2.92
CA PHE A 587 17.59 -1.68 1.60
C PHE A 587 16.60 -1.83 0.46
N ALA A 588 15.40 -2.32 0.70
CA ALA A 588 14.39 -2.38 -0.33
C ALA A 588 14.07 -1.02 -0.91
N HIS A 589 14.35 0.01 -0.14
CA HIS A 589 14.24 1.35 -0.63
C HIS A 589 15.21 1.77 -1.67
N VAL A 590 16.17 1.00 -1.82
CA VAL A 590 17.32 1.39 -2.53
C VAL A 590 17.21 1.12 -3.98
N LEU A 591 16.11 0.63 -4.43
CA LEU A 591 16.15 0.00 -5.66
C LEU A 591 15.50 0.71 -6.74
N HIS A 592 16.24 0.93 -7.75
CA HIS A 592 15.73 1.50 -8.87
C HIS A 592 16.42 1.16 -10.12
N GLY A 593 15.91 1.60 -11.05
CA GLY A 593 16.43 1.42 -12.34
C GLY A 593 15.80 0.24 -13.04
N ARG A 594 16.29 0.00 -14.20
CA ARG A 594 15.68 -0.89 -15.17
C ARG A 594 15.78 -2.36 -14.85
N ARG A 595 16.37 -2.71 -13.76
CA ARG A 595 16.73 -4.11 -13.47
C ARG A 595 16.69 -4.40 -11.98
N HIS A 596 15.58 -4.09 -11.32
CA HIS A 596 15.44 -4.54 -9.97
C HIS A 596 14.46 -5.68 -9.88
N ALA A 597 14.72 -6.55 -9.00
CA ALA A 597 13.77 -7.51 -8.50
C ALA A 597 13.98 -7.64 -7.00
N LEU A 598 12.92 -7.82 -6.30
CA LEU A 598 12.97 -8.20 -4.93
C LEU A 598 12.57 -9.67 -4.87
N ILE A 599 13.50 -10.50 -4.47
CA ILE A 599 13.25 -11.89 -4.17
C ILE A 599 13.58 -12.08 -2.69
N ALA A 600 12.60 -12.53 -1.92
CA ALA A 600 12.80 -12.82 -0.53
C ALA A 600 12.58 -14.31 -0.30
N GLU A 601 13.62 -14.98 0.12
CA GLU A 601 13.59 -16.38 0.55
C GLU A 601 14.44 -16.52 1.81
N ARG A 602 13.92 -17.17 2.84
CA ARG A 602 14.65 -17.47 4.10
C ARG A 602 15.30 -16.28 4.79
N GLY A 603 14.62 -15.17 4.84
CA GLY A 603 15.21 -13.95 5.39
C GLY A 603 16.28 -13.33 4.50
N ILE A 604 16.34 -13.73 3.24
CA ILE A 604 17.22 -13.17 2.22
C ILE A 604 16.37 -12.35 1.27
N SER A 605 16.71 -11.08 1.13
CA SER A 605 16.10 -10.19 0.15
C SER A 605 17.09 -9.94 -0.97
N LEU A 606 16.72 -10.28 -2.18
CA LEU A 606 17.52 -10.00 -3.36
C LEU A 606 17.09 -8.66 -3.93
N LEU A 607 18.02 -7.74 -3.92
CA LEU A 607 17.81 -6.38 -4.32
C LEU A 607 18.70 -6.02 -5.51
N TRP A 608 18.18 -5.22 -6.42
CA TRP A 608 18.90 -4.74 -7.59
C TRP A 608 19.17 -3.26 -7.44
N LEU A 609 20.45 -2.91 -7.48
CA LEU A 609 20.89 -1.51 -7.45
C LEU A 609 21.07 -0.96 -8.86
N GLN A 610 21.05 0.35 -8.97
CA GLN A 610 21.57 1.03 -10.15
C GLN A 610 23.07 0.75 -10.30
N ARG A 611 23.60 1.00 -11.50
CA ARG A 611 25.03 0.80 -11.78
C ARG A 611 25.95 1.62 -10.89
N ASP A 612 25.49 2.77 -10.45
CA ASP A 612 26.23 3.66 -9.55
C ASP A 612 26.05 3.31 -8.07
N GLY A 613 25.34 2.23 -7.77
CA GLY A 613 25.03 1.83 -6.40
C GLY A 613 23.97 2.70 -5.72
N SER A 614 23.41 3.69 -6.43
CA SER A 614 22.42 4.58 -5.85
C SER A 614 21.12 3.85 -5.57
N PRO A 615 20.45 4.22 -4.49
CA PRO A 615 19.13 3.73 -4.18
C PRO A 615 18.13 4.18 -5.22
N ALA A 616 17.39 3.26 -5.68
CA ALA A 616 16.52 3.59 -6.74
C ALA A 616 15.08 3.55 -6.44
N SER A 617 14.56 2.74 -5.66
CA SER A 617 13.18 2.81 -5.29
C SER A 617 12.89 2.17 -3.96
N TYR A 618 11.87 2.70 -3.38
CA TYR A 618 11.29 2.23 -2.19
C TYR A 618 10.32 1.11 -2.48
N TYR A 619 10.52 -0.04 -1.92
CA TYR A 619 9.58 -1.12 -1.97
C TYR A 619 9.48 -1.79 -0.60
N GLY A 620 8.29 -1.88 -0.05
CA GLY A 620 8.05 -2.68 1.15
C GLY A 620 8.24 -4.16 0.82
N ALA A 621 9.35 -4.69 1.23
CA ALA A 621 9.61 -6.11 1.13
C ALA A 621 9.46 -6.74 2.49
N GLY A 622 8.56 -7.67 2.60
CA GLY A 622 8.59 -8.63 3.66
C GLY A 622 9.79 -9.57 3.50
N LEU A 623 10.35 -10.01 4.59
CA LEU A 623 11.24 -11.14 4.61
C LEU A 623 10.40 -12.41 4.55
N TYR A 624 10.46 -13.10 3.44
CA TYR A 624 9.76 -14.37 3.30
C TYR A 624 10.72 -15.50 3.59
N THR A 625 10.55 -16.14 4.71
CA THR A 625 11.25 -17.38 5.00
C THR A 625 10.40 -18.53 4.47
N PRO A 626 10.92 -19.33 3.56
CA PRO A 626 10.28 -20.59 3.22
C PRO A 626 10.26 -21.46 4.47
N GLU A 627 9.09 -21.89 4.85
CA GLU A 627 8.93 -22.63 6.08
C GLU A 627 9.21 -24.12 5.88
N ALA A 628 10.02 -24.66 6.78
CA ALA A 628 10.09 -26.10 6.96
C ALA A 628 8.71 -26.61 7.39
N ARG A 629 8.30 -27.73 6.86
CA ARG A 629 7.07 -28.41 7.25
C ARG A 629 7.38 -29.63 8.11
N PHE A 630 6.50 -29.91 9.03
CA PHE A 630 6.58 -31.05 9.92
C PHE A 630 5.30 -31.88 9.81
N ARG A 631 5.42 -33.19 9.91
CA ARG A 631 4.28 -34.10 10.05
C ARG A 631 4.23 -34.66 11.45
N ILE A 632 3.01 -34.88 11.93
CA ILE A 632 2.82 -35.69 13.11
C ILE A 632 2.96 -37.15 12.68
N LEU A 633 3.91 -37.85 13.29
CA LEU A 633 3.98 -39.29 13.14
C LEU A 633 2.70 -39.90 13.68
N ALA A 634 2.25 -40.97 13.03
CA ALA A 634 1.08 -41.74 13.47
C ALA A 634 1.12 -41.96 14.99
N PRO A 635 -0.02 -41.90 15.67
CA PRO A 635 -0.04 -41.80 17.12
C PRO A 635 0.76 -42.92 17.72
N SER A 636 1.75 -42.56 18.53
CA SER A 636 2.32 -43.51 19.43
C SER A 636 1.19 -44.05 20.31
N ALA A 637 1.26 -45.31 20.66
CA ALA A 637 0.25 -46.00 21.48
C ALA A 637 -0.11 -45.33 22.83
N HIS A 638 0.50 -44.21 23.15
CA HIS A 638 0.17 -43.31 24.28
C HIS A 638 -1.13 -42.55 24.12
N LEU A 639 -1.52 -42.14 22.91
CA LEU A 639 -2.81 -41.45 22.68
C LEU A 639 -4.01 -42.40 22.79
N ALA A 640 -3.79 -43.69 22.54
CA ALA A 640 -4.83 -44.71 22.66
C ALA A 640 -5.09 -45.16 24.13
N ARG A 641 -4.29 -44.73 25.08
CA ARG A 641 -4.45 -45.18 26.50
C ARG A 641 -5.21 -44.19 27.38
N ASN A 642 -5.54 -43.00 26.91
CA ASN A 642 -6.32 -42.01 27.64
C ASN A 642 -7.77 -41.86 27.12
N GLN A 643 -8.31 -42.96 26.58
CA GLN A 643 -9.75 -43.11 26.34
C GLN A 643 -10.43 -43.82 27.50
#